data_03774c83c996838012f350011808eec8
#
_entry.id   03774c83c996838012f350011808eec8
#
_cell.length_a   1.000
_cell.length_b   1.000
_cell.length_c   1.000
_cell.angle_alpha   90.00
_cell.angle_beta   90.00
_cell.angle_gamma   90.00
#
_symmetry.space_group_name_H-M   'P 1'
#
loop_
_entity.id
_entity.type
_entity.pdbx_description
1 polymer ?
#
loop_
_entity_poly.entity_id
_entity_poly.type
_entity_poly.pdbx_seq_one_letter_code
_entity_poly.pdbx_strand_id
1 'polypeptide(L)'
;MSALDPQLFNSLESPVSPESSEGLESLEVLQGMGAGLKFPLDNDYPILVKKDEFTGQDQVLVTYSQDRWDFSSVSGTIKNFYFYRISNSAKGEISASGWKAFKMVMAYLWINRGHSISIETYSYYYKQFRALFVIMTSHNVDVLEAPMNEDQAYKVFGLHRRASVMLQLIAVLYVGRSSLGFYFLAPWESTLVQRMLEPVEFQQTPCIPWRIWEYQKDRLKEFMDDFISSSERLGRLQNRLIDLYEGSDYNRKRVKGRVTSDTHNIKPLGKENHRYLTFHHYSTFYRLSPLLRKWMVPFGRDLDTIVSQDGARIFSSYLTAVSYVGLLYLGNYSGMRRGELSKLRVNCFISDDDEVLGKAYFLCGGTSKTINDPNALWVTDEYSGEVVKALGAVSAMRLKCAKIFNRGDVVGADMLNPLLLLRAYEPWGRARGEALDKSVELCKDFSYNDWQGVCPNLFDTKVLTITEEDFLLAKKYTPSLDVQEFAVGNIWPFALHQLRRTLLIDATESGVSRSSTQYQAKHRDTSMTRYYISNFQSNLSAEMRKGLMAEVVASLSRAAVGLKENHFVSVYGQEHKAKLIEFVDVTDIKDLGKTADTKSFSIRETFFGICLKKGYCSSGGITFVGDCGTCAEGLGDKRKIAVLVALKDDLTSRLVDFKSGDLDYISMEFQIKAIDAALKTLRSDDNG
;
A
#
# COMPACT_ATOMS: atom_id res chain seq x y z
N MET A 1 -41.08 -17.76 18.07
CA MET A 1 -40.30 -16.83 17.24
C MET A 1 -39.31 -16.11 18.16
N SER A 2 -38.22 -16.77 18.48
CA SER A 2 -37.17 -16.23 19.34
C SER A 2 -36.21 -15.38 18.49
N ALA A 3 -35.92 -14.19 18.98
CA ALA A 3 -34.93 -13.31 18.40
C ALA A 3 -33.59 -14.05 18.31
N LEU A 4 -32.95 -14.03 17.15
CA LEU A 4 -31.61 -14.54 16.94
C LEU A 4 -30.65 -13.75 17.80
N ASP A 5 -29.91 -14.47 18.66
CA ASP A 5 -28.90 -13.94 19.58
C ASP A 5 -27.81 -13.20 18.77
N PRO A 6 -27.54 -11.93 19.04
CA PRO A 6 -26.45 -11.20 18.39
C PRO A 6 -25.07 -11.82 18.63
N GLN A 7 -24.90 -12.67 19.64
CA GLN A 7 -23.66 -13.37 19.92
C GLN A 7 -23.34 -14.49 18.89
N LEU A 8 -24.33 -14.97 18.16
CA LEU A 8 -24.09 -15.97 17.09
C LEU A 8 -23.32 -15.38 15.89
N PHE A 9 -23.33 -14.04 15.72
CA PHE A 9 -22.58 -13.36 14.66
C PHE A 9 -21.09 -13.15 15.01
N ASN A 10 -20.74 -13.14 16.30
CA ASN A 10 -19.35 -13.00 16.73
C ASN A 10 -18.55 -14.31 16.71
N SER A 11 -19.20 -15.46 16.54
CA SER A 11 -18.53 -16.78 16.47
C SER A 11 -18.18 -17.24 15.05
N LEU A 12 -18.49 -16.45 14.02
CA LEU A 12 -18.12 -16.68 12.62
C LEU A 12 -16.85 -15.90 12.26
N GLU A 13 -15.84 -15.91 13.11
CA GLU A 13 -14.48 -15.55 12.73
C GLU A 13 -13.90 -16.61 11.80
N SER A 14 -14.30 -16.59 10.53
CA SER A 14 -13.45 -17.09 9.46
C SER A 14 -12.24 -16.15 9.37
N PRO A 15 -11.02 -16.65 9.19
CA PRO A 15 -9.85 -15.80 9.00
C PRO A 15 -9.97 -15.05 7.66
N VAL A 16 -10.65 -13.92 7.72
CA VAL A 16 -10.60 -12.90 6.68
C VAL A 16 -9.14 -12.47 6.61
N SER A 17 -8.56 -12.39 5.42
CA SER A 17 -7.17 -11.92 5.29
C SER A 17 -7.04 -10.62 6.09
N PRO A 18 -5.92 -10.38 6.79
CA PRO A 18 -5.73 -9.18 7.62
C PRO A 18 -6.00 -7.86 6.89
N GLU A 19 -6.08 -7.91 5.56
CA GLU A 19 -6.38 -6.78 4.69
C GLU A 19 -7.88 -6.44 4.57
N SER A 20 -8.79 -7.31 5.00
CA SER A 20 -10.25 -7.14 4.86
C SER A 20 -11.01 -7.01 6.18
N SER A 21 -10.34 -7.07 7.35
CA SER A 21 -10.99 -7.02 8.66
C SER A 21 -11.57 -5.66 9.04
N GLU A 22 -11.19 -4.56 8.38
CA GLU A 22 -11.76 -3.24 8.62
C GLU A 22 -13.22 -3.08 8.13
N GLY A 23 -13.74 -4.03 7.38
CA GLY A 23 -15.11 -3.97 6.84
C GLY A 23 -16.21 -4.44 7.80
N LEU A 24 -15.88 -5.09 8.90
CA LEU A 24 -16.85 -5.80 9.73
C LEU A 24 -17.16 -5.15 11.10
N GLU A 25 -16.34 -4.21 11.58
CA GLU A 25 -16.54 -3.57 12.90
C GLU A 25 -17.71 -2.56 12.98
N SER A 26 -18.42 -2.29 11.89
CA SER A 26 -19.47 -1.25 11.88
C SER A 26 -20.88 -1.75 11.56
N LEU A 27 -21.24 -2.97 11.98
CA LEU A 27 -22.63 -3.46 11.85
C LEU A 27 -23.64 -2.63 12.67
N GLU A 28 -23.20 -1.99 13.73
CA GLU A 28 -24.07 -1.13 14.59
C GLU A 28 -24.32 0.27 13.99
N VAL A 29 -23.48 0.76 13.10
CA VAL A 29 -23.61 2.11 12.50
C VAL A 29 -24.67 2.17 11.41
N LEU A 30 -25.12 1.02 10.87
CA LEU A 30 -26.13 0.97 9.80
C LEU A 30 -27.54 1.39 10.22
N GLN A 31 -27.80 1.62 11.49
CA GLN A 31 -29.17 1.92 11.98
C GLN A 31 -29.54 3.41 11.95
N GLY A 32 -28.62 4.33 11.65
CA GLY A 32 -28.82 5.75 11.97
C GLY A 32 -29.08 6.73 10.83
N MET A 33 -28.57 6.54 9.61
CA MET A 33 -28.53 7.63 8.62
C MET A 33 -29.42 7.46 7.37
N GLY A 34 -29.96 6.30 7.10
CA GLY A 34 -30.78 6.05 5.89
C GLY A 34 -32.26 5.74 6.15
N ALA A 35 -32.72 5.89 7.37
CA ALA A 35 -34.14 5.64 7.72
C ALA A 35 -35.04 6.67 7.04
N GLY A 36 -35.63 6.30 5.90
CA GLY A 36 -36.57 7.13 5.15
C GLY A 36 -36.28 7.31 3.65
N LEU A 37 -35.07 7.03 3.20
CA LEU A 37 -34.77 7.08 1.75
C LEU A 37 -35.42 5.91 1.01
N LYS A 38 -36.08 6.22 -0.08
CA LYS A 38 -36.64 5.22 -1.01
C LYS A 38 -35.89 5.27 -2.33
N PHE A 39 -35.54 4.12 -2.86
CA PHE A 39 -34.86 4.00 -4.15
C PHE A 39 -35.86 3.60 -5.27
N PRO A 40 -35.66 4.05 -6.50
CA PRO A 40 -34.55 4.93 -6.93
C PRO A 40 -34.67 6.34 -6.32
N LEU A 41 -33.52 6.97 -6.11
CA LEU A 41 -33.45 8.34 -5.62
C LEU A 41 -33.87 9.35 -6.70
N ASP A 42 -34.20 10.56 -6.28
CA ASP A 42 -34.42 11.67 -7.19
C ASP A 42 -33.19 11.95 -8.04
N ASN A 43 -33.37 12.39 -9.26
CA ASN A 43 -32.28 12.59 -10.22
C ASN A 43 -31.18 13.52 -9.69
N ASP A 44 -31.56 14.57 -8.98
CA ASP A 44 -30.66 15.59 -8.46
C ASP A 44 -30.10 15.26 -7.06
N TYR A 45 -30.44 14.06 -6.52
CA TYR A 45 -29.94 13.66 -5.22
C TYR A 45 -28.42 13.65 -5.20
N PRO A 46 -27.77 14.36 -4.24
CA PRO A 46 -26.33 14.46 -4.16
C PRO A 46 -25.72 13.14 -3.65
N ILE A 47 -24.87 12.52 -4.46
CA ILE A 47 -24.10 11.32 -4.10
C ILE A 47 -22.76 11.71 -3.49
N LEU A 48 -22.10 12.72 -4.05
CA LEU A 48 -20.83 13.20 -3.55
C LEU A 48 -20.87 14.72 -3.40
N VAL A 49 -20.55 15.16 -2.17
CA VAL A 49 -20.50 16.58 -1.81
C VAL A 49 -19.12 16.88 -1.23
N LYS A 50 -18.51 17.96 -1.62
CA LYS A 50 -17.27 18.48 -1.06
C LYS A 50 -17.52 19.86 -0.48
N LYS A 51 -17.02 20.13 0.73
CA LYS A 51 -17.01 21.50 1.27
C LYS A 51 -15.92 22.30 0.57
N ASP A 52 -16.31 23.46 0.09
CA ASP A 52 -15.35 24.43 -0.42
C ASP A 52 -14.52 24.97 0.75
N GLU A 53 -13.20 24.91 0.62
CA GLU A 53 -12.25 25.27 1.69
C GLU A 53 -12.24 26.77 2.00
N PHE A 54 -12.69 27.61 1.04
CA PHE A 54 -12.69 29.06 1.18
C PHE A 54 -14.05 29.61 1.62
N THR A 55 -15.14 29.06 1.07
CA THR A 55 -16.50 29.57 1.34
C THR A 55 -17.24 28.77 2.39
N GLY A 56 -16.78 27.56 2.73
CA GLY A 56 -17.47 26.64 3.61
C GLY A 56 -18.79 26.07 3.04
N GLN A 57 -19.14 26.40 1.80
CA GLN A 57 -20.37 25.96 1.14
C GLN A 57 -20.20 24.55 0.57
N ASP A 58 -21.29 23.80 0.59
CA ASP A 58 -21.32 22.44 0.02
C ASP A 58 -21.43 22.51 -1.50
N GLN A 59 -20.43 21.97 -2.21
CA GLN A 59 -20.41 21.79 -3.65
C GLN A 59 -20.79 20.36 -4.00
N VAL A 60 -21.90 20.18 -4.73
CA VAL A 60 -22.29 18.86 -5.24
C VAL A 60 -21.39 18.50 -6.42
N LEU A 61 -20.63 17.43 -6.29
CA LEU A 61 -19.72 16.93 -7.32
C LEU A 61 -20.34 15.82 -8.19
N VAL A 62 -21.22 15.00 -7.60
CA VAL A 62 -21.88 13.88 -8.28
C VAL A 62 -23.33 13.81 -7.86
N THR A 63 -24.24 13.70 -8.82
CA THR A 63 -25.68 13.44 -8.60
C THR A 63 -26.07 12.03 -9.00
N TYR A 64 -27.19 11.54 -8.47
CA TYR A 64 -27.67 10.18 -8.74
C TYR A 64 -28.01 9.94 -10.22
N SER A 65 -28.48 10.95 -10.95
CA SER A 65 -28.78 10.83 -12.39
C SER A 65 -27.57 10.47 -13.25
N GLN A 66 -26.37 10.91 -12.85
CA GLN A 66 -25.16 10.67 -13.62
C GLN A 66 -24.82 9.19 -13.69
N ASP A 67 -24.52 8.68 -14.90
CA ASP A 67 -24.09 7.30 -15.09
C ASP A 67 -22.60 7.07 -14.89
N ARG A 68 -21.86 8.13 -14.69
CA ARG A 68 -20.44 8.12 -14.28
C ARG A 68 -20.28 8.92 -13.00
N TRP A 69 -19.89 8.24 -11.94
CA TRP A 69 -19.56 8.88 -10.66
C TRP A 69 -18.07 9.05 -10.53
N ASP A 70 -17.60 10.28 -10.46
CA ASP A 70 -16.19 10.63 -10.34
C ASP A 70 -15.84 10.96 -8.89
N PHE A 71 -15.16 10.03 -8.24
CA PHE A 71 -14.71 10.14 -6.84
C PHE A 71 -13.23 10.58 -6.73
N SER A 72 -12.63 11.01 -7.82
CA SER A 72 -11.18 11.33 -7.87
C SER A 72 -10.80 12.44 -6.90
N SER A 73 -11.67 13.42 -6.67
CA SER A 73 -11.42 14.57 -5.79
C SER A 73 -11.26 14.20 -4.31
N VAL A 74 -11.83 13.06 -3.89
CA VAL A 74 -11.79 12.59 -2.49
C VAL A 74 -10.91 11.36 -2.30
N SER A 75 -10.53 10.67 -3.39
CA SER A 75 -9.74 9.44 -3.32
C SER A 75 -8.23 9.66 -3.37
N GLY A 76 -7.76 10.86 -3.78
CA GLY A 76 -6.35 11.10 -4.09
C GLY A 76 -5.82 10.35 -5.33
N THR A 77 -6.68 9.55 -6.00
CA THR A 77 -6.37 8.84 -7.25
C THR A 77 -7.53 8.96 -8.22
N ILE A 78 -7.32 8.65 -9.51
CA ILE A 78 -8.43 8.67 -10.48
C ILE A 78 -9.36 7.50 -10.21
N LYS A 79 -10.56 7.79 -9.70
CA LYS A 79 -11.60 6.82 -9.37
C LYS A 79 -12.92 7.18 -10.04
N ASN A 80 -13.31 6.39 -11.05
CA ASN A 80 -14.58 6.52 -11.75
C ASN A 80 -15.39 5.24 -11.63
N PHE A 81 -16.68 5.36 -11.34
CA PHE A 81 -17.63 4.28 -11.29
C PHE A 81 -18.67 4.47 -12.41
N TYR A 82 -18.82 3.48 -13.28
CA TYR A 82 -19.64 3.55 -14.47
C TYR A 82 -20.85 2.64 -14.34
N PHE A 83 -22.05 3.17 -14.56
CA PHE A 83 -23.32 2.45 -14.48
C PHE A 83 -23.96 2.27 -15.87
N TYR A 84 -23.14 2.07 -16.87
CA TYR A 84 -23.53 1.79 -18.24
C TYR A 84 -22.49 0.91 -18.95
N ARG A 85 -22.90 0.33 -20.09
CA ARG A 85 -21.98 -0.46 -20.91
C ARG A 85 -20.92 0.44 -21.54
N ILE A 86 -19.67 0.17 -21.23
CA ILE A 86 -18.54 0.77 -21.94
C ILE A 86 -18.31 -0.09 -23.18
N SER A 87 -18.47 0.48 -24.38
CA SER A 87 -18.16 -0.18 -25.64
C SER A 87 -16.75 -0.74 -25.63
N ASN A 88 -16.56 -2.00 -26.07
CA ASN A 88 -15.31 -2.76 -26.11
C ASN A 88 -14.78 -3.31 -24.76
N SER A 89 -15.60 -3.41 -23.72
CA SER A 89 -15.15 -4.14 -22.52
C SER A 89 -15.41 -5.64 -22.69
N ALA A 90 -14.37 -6.47 -22.63
CA ALA A 90 -14.46 -7.94 -22.53
C ALA A 90 -15.10 -8.45 -21.21
N LYS A 91 -15.72 -7.56 -20.43
CA LYS A 91 -16.16 -7.81 -19.05
C LYS A 91 -17.64 -8.18 -18.91
N GLY A 92 -18.20 -8.93 -19.84
CA GLY A 92 -19.58 -9.42 -19.77
C GLY A 92 -20.67 -8.33 -19.84
N GLU A 93 -21.90 -8.74 -20.12
CA GLU A 93 -23.06 -7.84 -20.22
C GLU A 93 -23.85 -7.83 -18.91
N ILE A 94 -24.45 -6.68 -18.60
CA ILE A 94 -25.43 -6.50 -17.52
C ILE A 94 -26.72 -6.02 -18.17
N SER A 95 -27.87 -6.60 -17.79
CA SER A 95 -29.17 -6.21 -18.27
C SER A 95 -29.53 -4.77 -17.88
N ALA A 96 -30.48 -4.14 -18.55
CA ALA A 96 -30.90 -2.78 -18.22
C ALA A 96 -31.45 -2.68 -16.78
N SER A 97 -32.25 -3.65 -16.35
CA SER A 97 -32.73 -3.77 -14.97
C SER A 97 -31.58 -4.03 -13.98
N GLY A 98 -30.62 -4.89 -14.37
CA GLY A 98 -29.41 -5.14 -13.61
C GLY A 98 -28.56 -3.87 -13.37
N TRP A 99 -28.38 -3.01 -14.38
CA TRP A 99 -27.70 -1.72 -14.21
C TRP A 99 -28.44 -0.80 -13.24
N LYS A 100 -29.79 -0.78 -13.31
CA LYS A 100 -30.61 -0.01 -12.38
C LYS A 100 -30.43 -0.50 -10.94
N ALA A 101 -30.57 -1.81 -10.70
CA ALA A 101 -30.39 -2.42 -9.39
C ALA A 101 -28.98 -2.20 -8.86
N PHE A 102 -27.96 -2.38 -9.70
CA PHE A 102 -26.56 -2.16 -9.33
C PHE A 102 -26.29 -0.72 -8.87
N LYS A 103 -26.80 0.27 -9.60
CA LYS A 103 -26.69 1.69 -9.24
C LYS A 103 -27.36 1.99 -7.90
N MET A 104 -28.55 1.42 -7.66
CA MET A 104 -29.27 1.54 -6.39
C MET A 104 -28.47 0.94 -5.22
N VAL A 105 -27.93 -0.26 -5.39
CA VAL A 105 -27.07 -0.91 -4.36
C VAL A 105 -25.87 -0.06 -4.04
N MET A 106 -25.17 0.45 -5.05
CA MET A 106 -23.97 1.26 -4.83
C MET A 106 -24.30 2.60 -4.17
N ALA A 107 -25.41 3.25 -4.55
CA ALA A 107 -25.87 4.46 -3.87
C ALA A 107 -26.25 4.17 -2.42
N TYR A 108 -26.98 3.10 -2.17
CA TYR A 108 -27.36 2.69 -0.81
C TYR A 108 -26.12 2.46 0.07
N LEU A 109 -25.14 1.72 -0.43
CA LEU A 109 -23.90 1.45 0.31
C LEU A 109 -23.11 2.72 0.61
N TRP A 110 -23.06 3.68 -0.32
CA TRP A 110 -22.36 4.94 -0.12
C TRP A 110 -23.05 5.83 0.94
N ILE A 111 -24.36 6.01 0.79
CA ILE A 111 -25.15 6.90 1.65
C ILE A 111 -25.23 6.37 3.09
N ASN A 112 -25.51 5.06 3.25
CA ASN A 112 -25.75 4.49 4.58
C ASN A 112 -24.49 4.16 5.37
N ARG A 113 -23.35 3.95 4.73
CA ARG A 113 -22.07 3.78 5.41
C ARG A 113 -21.29 5.08 5.54
N GLY A 114 -21.71 6.14 4.85
CA GLY A 114 -21.15 7.47 4.94
C GLY A 114 -19.63 7.47 4.81
N HIS A 115 -18.98 8.34 5.58
CA HIS A 115 -17.52 8.48 5.57
C HIS A 115 -16.77 7.30 6.23
N SER A 116 -17.45 6.28 6.72
CA SER A 116 -16.83 5.12 7.39
C SER A 116 -16.25 4.08 6.42
N ILE A 117 -16.62 4.12 5.12
CA ILE A 117 -16.03 3.23 4.10
C ILE A 117 -14.97 3.98 3.33
N SER A 118 -13.76 3.43 3.26
CA SER A 118 -12.73 3.96 2.37
C SER A 118 -13.16 3.81 0.90
N ILE A 119 -12.70 4.72 0.04
CA ILE A 119 -13.03 4.66 -1.41
C ILE A 119 -12.44 3.39 -2.05
N GLU A 120 -11.35 2.86 -1.51
CA GLU A 120 -10.77 1.58 -1.92
C GLU A 120 -11.73 0.43 -1.63
N THR A 121 -12.31 0.37 -0.43
CA THR A 121 -13.32 -0.61 -0.05
C THR A 121 -14.58 -0.46 -0.91
N TYR A 122 -15.04 0.77 -1.15
CA TYR A 122 -16.15 1.04 -2.05
C TYR A 122 -15.86 0.58 -3.49
N SER A 123 -14.64 0.85 -3.99
CA SER A 123 -14.18 0.37 -5.31
C SER A 123 -14.12 -1.16 -5.39
N TYR A 124 -13.74 -1.81 -4.29
CA TYR A 124 -13.78 -3.28 -4.18
C TYR A 124 -15.21 -3.78 -4.29
N TYR A 125 -16.16 -3.23 -3.52
CA TYR A 125 -17.57 -3.61 -3.59
C TYR A 125 -18.16 -3.38 -4.98
N TYR A 126 -17.85 -2.26 -5.61
CA TYR A 126 -18.26 -1.99 -6.98
C TYR A 126 -17.82 -3.10 -7.95
N LYS A 127 -16.56 -3.55 -7.85
CA LYS A 127 -16.05 -4.64 -8.70
C LYS A 127 -16.75 -5.97 -8.42
N GLN A 128 -17.02 -6.29 -7.16
CA GLN A 128 -17.68 -7.53 -6.78
C GLN A 128 -19.13 -7.54 -7.20
N PHE A 129 -19.89 -6.47 -6.94
CA PHE A 129 -21.27 -6.37 -7.40
C PHE A 129 -21.38 -6.37 -8.92
N ARG A 130 -20.47 -5.67 -9.61
CA ARG A 130 -20.45 -5.71 -11.08
C ARG A 130 -20.27 -7.13 -11.60
N ALA A 131 -19.36 -7.92 -11.02
CA ALA A 131 -19.19 -9.33 -11.39
C ALA A 131 -20.46 -10.15 -11.10
N LEU A 132 -21.07 -9.93 -9.93
CA LEU A 132 -22.32 -10.59 -9.55
C LEU A 132 -23.44 -10.32 -10.58
N PHE A 133 -23.67 -9.05 -10.95
CA PHE A 133 -24.69 -8.68 -11.91
C PHE A 133 -24.44 -9.22 -13.33
N VAL A 134 -23.18 -9.38 -13.73
CA VAL A 134 -22.83 -10.10 -14.98
C VAL A 134 -23.26 -11.57 -14.91
N ILE A 135 -22.96 -12.26 -13.81
CA ILE A 135 -23.35 -13.66 -13.61
C ILE A 135 -24.87 -13.79 -13.55
N MET A 136 -25.54 -12.91 -12.80
CA MET A 136 -27.01 -12.89 -12.72
C MET A 136 -27.66 -12.73 -14.11
N THR A 137 -27.14 -11.78 -14.90
CA THR A 137 -27.63 -11.57 -16.27
C THR A 137 -27.48 -12.81 -17.15
N SER A 138 -26.31 -13.50 -17.06
CA SER A 138 -26.09 -14.74 -17.83
C SER A 138 -26.97 -15.90 -17.41
N HIS A 139 -27.58 -15.84 -16.21
CA HIS A 139 -28.54 -16.83 -15.70
C HIS A 139 -29.98 -16.34 -15.71
N ASN A 140 -30.27 -15.23 -16.36
CA ASN A 140 -31.62 -14.61 -16.44
C ASN A 140 -32.22 -14.35 -15.04
N VAL A 141 -31.41 -13.90 -14.10
CA VAL A 141 -31.85 -13.54 -12.74
C VAL A 141 -32.01 -12.03 -12.64
N ASP A 142 -33.25 -11.58 -12.34
CA ASP A 142 -33.58 -10.18 -12.11
C ASP A 142 -34.12 -9.97 -10.69
N VAL A 143 -33.34 -9.35 -9.84
CA VAL A 143 -33.70 -9.08 -8.43
C VAL A 143 -34.73 -7.96 -8.27
N LEU A 144 -34.97 -7.15 -9.31
CA LEU A 144 -36.05 -6.16 -9.28
C LEU A 144 -37.42 -6.82 -9.50
N GLU A 145 -37.47 -7.97 -10.17
CA GLU A 145 -38.72 -8.74 -10.38
C GLU A 145 -38.98 -9.66 -9.17
N ALA A 146 -38.00 -10.42 -8.76
CA ALA A 146 -38.10 -11.34 -7.62
C ALA A 146 -36.70 -11.61 -6.96
N PRO A 147 -36.69 -11.89 -5.66
CA PRO A 147 -35.45 -12.39 -5.00
C PRO A 147 -35.06 -13.75 -5.58
N MET A 148 -33.78 -14.06 -5.51
CA MET A 148 -33.26 -15.37 -5.96
C MET A 148 -33.83 -16.49 -5.10
N ASN A 149 -34.21 -17.59 -5.73
CA ASN A 149 -34.41 -18.85 -5.03
C ASN A 149 -33.06 -19.57 -4.76
N GLU A 150 -33.06 -20.63 -3.94
CA GLU A 150 -31.87 -21.36 -3.54
C GLU A 150 -31.07 -21.90 -4.74
N ASP A 151 -31.73 -22.47 -5.75
CA ASP A 151 -31.07 -23.01 -6.95
C ASP A 151 -30.40 -21.92 -7.79
N GLN A 152 -31.05 -20.78 -7.96
CA GLN A 152 -30.50 -19.62 -8.66
C GLN A 152 -29.29 -19.07 -7.87
N ALA A 153 -29.43 -18.94 -6.56
CA ALA A 153 -28.38 -18.45 -5.70
C ALA A 153 -27.16 -19.38 -5.72
N TYR A 154 -27.35 -20.68 -5.62
CA TYR A 154 -26.26 -21.66 -5.70
C TYR A 154 -25.50 -21.55 -7.04
N LYS A 155 -26.23 -21.46 -8.17
CA LYS A 155 -25.62 -21.30 -9.49
C LYS A 155 -24.85 -19.97 -9.63
N VAL A 156 -25.44 -18.87 -9.18
CA VAL A 156 -24.84 -17.53 -9.29
C VAL A 156 -23.60 -17.40 -8.38
N PHE A 157 -23.70 -17.82 -7.12
CA PHE A 157 -22.61 -17.69 -6.17
C PHE A 157 -21.53 -18.76 -6.37
N GLY A 158 -21.87 -19.95 -6.89
CA GLY A 158 -20.88 -20.96 -7.27
C GLY A 158 -19.91 -20.49 -8.37
N LEU A 159 -20.31 -19.54 -9.20
CA LEU A 159 -19.46 -18.93 -10.22
C LEU A 159 -18.73 -17.67 -9.72
N HIS A 160 -19.11 -17.13 -8.56
CA HIS A 160 -18.54 -15.89 -8.05
C HIS A 160 -17.29 -16.16 -7.21
N ARG A 161 -16.12 -15.65 -7.65
CA ARG A 161 -14.82 -15.87 -6.99
C ARG A 161 -14.74 -15.46 -5.52
N ARG A 162 -15.65 -14.61 -5.05
CA ARG A 162 -15.71 -14.11 -3.66
C ARG A 162 -17.12 -14.31 -3.07
N ALA A 163 -17.69 -15.48 -3.29
CA ALA A 163 -19.06 -15.80 -2.89
C ALA A 163 -19.32 -15.53 -1.40
N SER A 164 -18.46 -15.97 -0.50
CA SER A 164 -18.62 -15.75 0.95
C SER A 164 -18.74 -14.28 1.33
N VAL A 165 -17.87 -13.41 0.78
CA VAL A 165 -17.91 -11.96 1.04
C VAL A 165 -19.19 -11.36 0.47
N MET A 166 -19.59 -11.80 -0.72
CA MET A 166 -20.82 -11.30 -1.35
C MET A 166 -22.07 -11.72 -0.60
N LEU A 167 -22.14 -12.94 -0.11
CA LEU A 167 -23.25 -13.43 0.71
C LEU A 167 -23.38 -12.64 2.03
N GLN A 168 -22.25 -12.30 2.67
CA GLN A 168 -22.23 -11.43 3.85
C GLN A 168 -22.75 -10.01 3.52
N LEU A 169 -22.29 -9.41 2.42
CA LEU A 169 -22.74 -8.09 2.00
C LEU A 169 -24.24 -8.08 1.66
N ILE A 170 -24.74 -9.14 1.04
CA ILE A 170 -26.17 -9.30 0.71
C ILE A 170 -27.02 -9.45 1.96
N ALA A 171 -26.53 -10.19 2.95
CA ALA A 171 -27.22 -10.27 4.25
C ALA A 171 -27.33 -8.90 4.94
N VAL A 172 -26.28 -8.05 4.81
CA VAL A 172 -26.32 -6.65 5.28
C VAL A 172 -27.32 -5.82 4.47
N LEU A 173 -27.34 -5.96 3.14
CA LEU A 173 -28.28 -5.24 2.27
C LEU A 173 -29.73 -5.61 2.54
N TYR A 174 -30.01 -6.81 3.03
CA TYR A 174 -31.36 -7.23 3.41
C TYR A 174 -31.99 -6.33 4.49
N VAL A 175 -31.20 -5.73 5.37
CA VAL A 175 -31.68 -4.76 6.35
C VAL A 175 -32.30 -3.54 5.64
N GLY A 176 -31.71 -3.13 4.51
CA GLY A 176 -32.17 -1.99 3.70
C GLY A 176 -33.26 -2.31 2.65
N ARG A 177 -33.83 -3.51 2.64
CA ARG A 177 -34.77 -3.95 1.62
C ARG A 177 -36.01 -3.03 1.46
N SER A 178 -36.47 -2.44 2.55
CA SER A 178 -37.60 -1.49 2.52
C SER A 178 -37.26 -0.17 1.81
N SER A 179 -36.00 0.24 1.90
CA SER A 179 -35.50 1.42 1.18
C SER A 179 -35.17 1.11 -0.28
N LEU A 180 -34.50 -0.02 -0.54
CA LEU A 180 -34.14 -0.45 -1.89
C LEU A 180 -35.34 -0.87 -2.73
N GLY A 181 -36.43 -1.37 -2.11
CA GLY A 181 -37.59 -1.93 -2.80
C GLY A 181 -37.37 -3.37 -3.32
N PHE A 182 -36.21 -3.96 -3.08
CA PHE A 182 -35.87 -5.34 -3.44
C PHE A 182 -34.81 -5.90 -2.48
N TYR A 183 -34.56 -7.21 -2.57
CA TYR A 183 -33.47 -7.89 -1.90
C TYR A 183 -33.00 -9.08 -2.75
N PHE A 184 -31.80 -9.56 -2.50
CA PHE A 184 -31.20 -10.68 -3.23
C PHE A 184 -31.58 -12.02 -2.61
N LEU A 185 -31.29 -12.17 -1.32
CA LEU A 185 -31.56 -13.34 -0.48
C LEU A 185 -31.85 -12.88 0.94
N ALA A 186 -32.65 -13.63 1.66
CA ALA A 186 -32.78 -13.45 3.09
C ALA A 186 -31.51 -13.99 3.82
N PRO A 187 -31.20 -13.51 5.04
CA PRO A 187 -29.99 -13.92 5.77
C PRO A 187 -29.86 -15.42 5.99
N TRP A 188 -30.99 -16.10 6.28
CA TRP A 188 -31.00 -17.56 6.46
C TRP A 188 -30.72 -18.31 5.16
N GLU A 189 -31.23 -17.83 4.02
CA GLU A 189 -30.93 -18.37 2.69
C GLU A 189 -29.47 -18.15 2.32
N SER A 190 -28.92 -16.96 2.59
CA SER A 190 -27.51 -16.66 2.40
C SER A 190 -26.61 -17.63 3.20
N THR A 191 -26.98 -17.94 4.43
CA THR A 191 -26.26 -18.91 5.27
C THR A 191 -26.36 -20.34 4.72
N LEU A 192 -27.52 -20.72 4.22
CA LEU A 192 -27.74 -22.03 3.59
C LEU A 192 -26.88 -22.16 2.34
N VAL A 193 -26.94 -21.20 1.43
CA VAL A 193 -26.12 -21.17 0.22
C VAL A 193 -24.64 -21.22 0.55
N GLN A 194 -24.19 -20.47 1.56
CA GLN A 194 -22.79 -20.49 1.98
C GLN A 194 -22.31 -21.88 2.45
N ARG A 195 -23.16 -22.64 3.12
CA ARG A 195 -22.86 -24.03 3.54
C ARG A 195 -22.83 -25.00 2.37
N MET A 196 -23.59 -24.73 1.30
CA MET A 196 -23.61 -25.56 0.09
C MET A 196 -22.42 -25.31 -0.82
N LEU A 197 -21.78 -24.13 -0.70
CA LEU A 197 -20.60 -23.81 -1.48
C LEU A 197 -19.35 -24.45 -0.85
N GLU A 198 -18.46 -24.93 -1.69
CA GLU A 198 -17.15 -25.40 -1.22
C GLU A 198 -16.36 -24.25 -0.55
N PRO A 199 -15.68 -24.51 0.56
CA PRO A 199 -14.83 -23.54 1.21
C PRO A 199 -13.75 -23.05 0.23
N VAL A 200 -13.70 -21.76 -0.06
CA VAL A 200 -12.59 -21.20 -0.82
C VAL A 200 -11.36 -21.14 0.08
N GLU A 201 -10.35 -21.94 -0.22
CA GLU A 201 -9.06 -21.83 0.46
C GLU A 201 -8.47 -20.42 0.24
N PHE A 202 -8.08 -19.79 1.34
CA PHE A 202 -7.40 -18.51 1.29
C PHE A 202 -6.01 -18.67 0.67
N GLN A 203 -5.85 -18.19 -0.55
CA GLN A 203 -4.54 -18.15 -1.19
C GLN A 203 -3.69 -17.04 -0.57
N GLN A 204 -2.57 -17.42 -0.01
CA GLN A 204 -1.57 -16.46 0.44
C GLN A 204 -0.90 -15.83 -0.78
N THR A 205 -0.52 -14.54 -0.66
CA THR A 205 0.33 -13.90 -1.67
C THR A 205 1.63 -14.68 -1.80
N PRO A 206 2.04 -15.12 -3.00
CA PRO A 206 3.26 -15.90 -3.17
C PRO A 206 4.53 -15.16 -2.78
N CYS A 207 5.50 -15.88 -2.21
CA CYS A 207 6.88 -15.42 -2.07
C CYS A 207 7.58 -15.55 -3.42
N ILE A 208 8.26 -14.50 -3.86
CA ILE A 208 9.04 -14.52 -5.11
C ILE A 208 10.27 -15.40 -4.91
N PRO A 209 10.56 -16.37 -5.79
CA PRO A 209 11.78 -17.17 -5.72
C PRO A 209 13.03 -16.29 -5.79
N TRP A 210 14.07 -16.66 -5.00
CA TRP A 210 15.26 -15.82 -4.81
C TRP A 210 15.93 -15.45 -6.14
N ARG A 211 16.06 -16.39 -7.07
CA ARG A 211 16.63 -16.15 -8.39
C ARG A 211 15.88 -15.05 -9.16
N ILE A 212 14.55 -15.11 -9.16
CA ILE A 212 13.69 -14.13 -9.83
C ILE A 212 13.73 -12.80 -9.07
N TRP A 213 13.77 -12.84 -7.74
CA TRP A 213 13.79 -11.66 -6.89
C TRP A 213 15.11 -10.88 -7.04
N GLU A 214 16.26 -11.53 -7.02
CA GLU A 214 17.54 -10.90 -7.27
C GLU A 214 17.61 -10.31 -8.69
N TYR A 215 17.26 -11.11 -9.70
CA TYR A 215 17.24 -10.63 -11.08
C TYR A 215 16.40 -9.36 -11.25
N GLN A 216 15.18 -9.32 -10.67
CA GLN A 216 14.34 -8.13 -10.82
C GLN A 216 14.93 -6.92 -10.07
N LYS A 217 15.53 -7.08 -8.88
CA LYS A 217 16.21 -5.99 -8.16
C LYS A 217 17.35 -5.41 -8.99
N ASP A 218 18.18 -6.26 -9.59
CA ASP A 218 19.30 -5.84 -10.43
C ASP A 218 18.81 -5.06 -11.66
N ARG A 219 17.75 -5.53 -12.30
CA ARG A 219 17.17 -4.84 -13.45
C ARG A 219 16.55 -3.50 -13.10
N LEU A 220 15.87 -3.40 -11.95
CA LEU A 220 15.34 -2.14 -11.46
C LEU A 220 16.47 -1.13 -11.18
N LYS A 221 17.55 -1.60 -10.56
CA LYS A 221 18.73 -0.77 -10.29
C LYS A 221 19.40 -0.31 -11.58
N GLU A 222 19.64 -1.22 -12.54
CA GLU A 222 20.22 -0.90 -13.85
C GLU A 222 19.41 0.19 -14.58
N PHE A 223 18.09 0.08 -14.55
CA PHE A 223 17.22 1.09 -15.15
C PHE A 223 17.37 2.46 -14.48
N MET A 224 17.44 2.48 -13.14
CA MET A 224 17.61 3.72 -12.39
C MET A 224 18.99 4.33 -12.59
N ASP A 225 20.06 3.54 -12.63
CA ASP A 225 21.41 4.00 -12.93
C ASP A 225 21.50 4.65 -14.34
N ASP A 226 20.88 4.05 -15.33
CA ASP A 226 20.77 4.60 -16.69
C ASP A 226 20.01 5.92 -16.73
N PHE A 227 18.93 6.04 -15.95
CA PHE A 227 18.20 7.31 -15.83
C PHE A 227 19.05 8.37 -15.11
N ILE A 228 19.64 8.06 -13.97
CA ILE A 228 20.44 8.97 -13.16
C ILE A 228 21.58 9.56 -14.00
N SER A 229 22.33 8.70 -14.69
CA SER A 229 23.44 9.11 -15.58
C SER A 229 23.00 9.97 -16.77
N SER A 230 21.72 9.92 -17.13
CA SER A 230 21.14 10.62 -18.28
C SER A 230 20.24 11.80 -17.88
N SER A 231 19.99 12.01 -16.57
CA SER A 231 18.98 12.91 -16.03
C SER A 231 19.11 14.35 -16.54
N GLU A 232 20.34 14.90 -16.57
CA GLU A 232 20.58 16.25 -17.08
C GLU A 232 20.24 16.38 -18.58
N ARG A 233 20.61 15.40 -19.39
CA ARG A 233 20.32 15.37 -20.83
C ARG A 233 18.83 15.24 -21.12
N LEU A 234 18.14 14.45 -20.31
CA LEU A 234 16.66 14.30 -20.34
C LEU A 234 15.98 15.64 -20.00
N GLY A 235 16.45 16.35 -18.97
CA GLY A 235 15.96 17.68 -18.61
C GLY A 235 16.16 18.71 -19.73
N ARG A 236 17.32 18.70 -20.41
CA ARG A 236 17.60 19.56 -21.58
C ARG A 236 16.67 19.25 -22.76
N LEU A 237 16.44 17.95 -23.04
CA LEU A 237 15.49 17.54 -24.08
C LEU A 237 14.08 18.02 -23.74
N GLN A 238 13.63 17.86 -22.50
CA GLN A 238 12.31 18.31 -22.08
C GLN A 238 12.12 19.82 -22.25
N ASN A 239 13.11 20.61 -21.82
CA ASN A 239 13.06 22.07 -22.01
C ASN A 239 12.92 22.42 -23.49
N ARG A 240 13.68 21.74 -24.35
CA ARG A 240 13.58 21.94 -25.80
C ARG A 240 12.21 21.57 -26.36
N LEU A 241 11.61 20.46 -25.90
CA LEU A 241 10.27 20.08 -26.32
C LEU A 241 9.21 21.10 -25.86
N ILE A 242 9.37 21.69 -24.68
CA ILE A 242 8.50 22.77 -24.18
C ILE A 242 8.60 23.99 -25.09
N ASP A 243 9.82 24.46 -25.39
CA ASP A 243 10.04 25.60 -26.27
C ASP A 243 9.40 25.40 -27.67
N LEU A 244 9.58 24.21 -28.23
CA LEU A 244 8.99 23.83 -29.52
C LEU A 244 7.46 23.82 -29.47
N TYR A 245 6.89 23.33 -28.36
CA TYR A 245 5.46 23.32 -28.16
C TYR A 245 4.89 24.72 -28.02
N GLU A 246 5.51 25.57 -27.20
CA GLU A 246 5.08 26.98 -27.03
C GLU A 246 5.16 27.77 -28.32
N GLY A 247 6.19 27.55 -29.16
CA GLY A 247 6.34 28.13 -30.47
C GLY A 247 5.44 27.55 -31.56
N SER A 248 4.64 26.51 -31.28
CA SER A 248 3.82 25.84 -32.26
C SER A 248 2.59 26.66 -32.69
N ASP A 249 2.14 26.48 -33.96
CA ASP A 249 0.92 27.10 -34.46
C ASP A 249 -0.34 26.66 -33.71
N TYR A 250 -0.32 25.45 -33.17
CA TYR A 250 -1.41 24.95 -32.36
C TYR A 250 -1.55 25.74 -31.08
N ASN A 251 -0.48 25.93 -30.33
CA ASN A 251 -0.52 26.70 -29.09
C ASN A 251 -0.99 28.13 -29.36
N ARG A 252 -0.48 28.75 -30.45
CA ARG A 252 -0.94 30.06 -30.91
C ARG A 252 -2.44 30.12 -31.22
N LYS A 253 -3.01 29.09 -31.85
CA LYS A 253 -4.44 28.97 -32.12
C LYS A 253 -5.25 28.76 -30.82
N ARG A 254 -4.73 27.97 -29.89
CA ARG A 254 -5.36 27.68 -28.59
C ARG A 254 -5.44 28.96 -27.73
N VAL A 255 -4.36 29.68 -27.58
CA VAL A 255 -4.30 30.95 -26.82
C VAL A 255 -5.26 31.99 -27.40
N LYS A 256 -5.49 31.95 -28.70
CA LYS A 256 -6.44 32.86 -29.40
C LYS A 256 -7.90 32.33 -29.34
N GLY A 257 -8.21 31.29 -28.57
CA GLY A 257 -9.56 30.71 -28.44
C GLY A 257 -10.12 30.07 -29.73
N ARG A 258 -9.27 29.88 -30.74
CA ARG A 258 -9.69 29.28 -32.04
C ARG A 258 -9.74 27.77 -32.05
N VAL A 259 -9.29 27.10 -30.99
CA VAL A 259 -9.36 25.64 -30.80
C VAL A 259 -9.91 25.38 -29.41
N THR A 260 -11.13 24.87 -29.38
CA THR A 260 -11.85 24.58 -28.13
C THR A 260 -11.77 23.10 -27.71
N SER A 261 -11.30 22.21 -28.59
CA SER A 261 -11.21 20.79 -28.25
C SER A 261 -9.79 20.38 -27.89
N ASP A 262 -9.62 19.89 -26.66
CA ASP A 262 -8.36 19.30 -26.15
C ASP A 262 -8.08 17.90 -26.73
N THR A 263 -8.81 17.50 -27.79
CA THR A 263 -8.76 16.14 -28.34
C THR A 263 -7.61 15.87 -29.30
N HIS A 264 -6.86 16.88 -29.69
CA HIS A 264 -5.77 16.69 -30.64
C HIS A 264 -4.46 16.45 -29.91
N ASN A 265 -3.91 15.24 -30.07
CA ASN A 265 -2.53 14.91 -29.70
C ASN A 265 -1.57 15.82 -30.45
N ILE A 266 -1.10 16.85 -29.76
CA ILE A 266 -0.22 17.83 -30.34
C ILE A 266 1.15 17.20 -30.45
N LYS A 267 1.56 16.93 -31.67
CA LYS A 267 2.91 16.52 -31.97
C LYS A 267 3.74 17.80 -32.08
N PRO A 268 4.61 18.15 -31.11
CA PRO A 268 5.46 19.33 -31.24
C PRO A 268 6.36 19.24 -32.49
N LEU A 269 6.51 18.03 -33.02
CA LEU A 269 7.39 17.64 -34.10
C LEU A 269 6.63 16.89 -35.22
N GLY A 270 5.35 17.21 -35.45
CA GLY A 270 4.52 16.55 -36.48
C GLY A 270 4.98 16.89 -37.92
N LYS A 271 4.55 16.04 -38.88
CA LYS A 271 4.86 16.15 -40.32
C LYS A 271 4.53 17.49 -40.96
N GLU A 272 3.67 18.29 -40.36
CA GLU A 272 3.21 19.60 -40.89
C GLU A 272 4.23 20.72 -40.75
N ASN A 273 5.27 20.54 -39.95
CA ASN A 273 6.32 21.53 -39.75
C ASN A 273 7.64 21.09 -40.37
N HIS A 274 7.75 21.12 -41.70
CA HIS A 274 8.98 20.80 -42.45
C HIS A 274 10.20 21.68 -42.07
N ARG A 275 10.07 22.63 -41.19
CA ARG A 275 11.15 23.53 -40.74
C ARG A 275 11.82 23.10 -39.45
N TYR A 276 11.28 22.09 -38.73
CA TYR A 276 11.83 21.67 -37.46
C TYR A 276 12.42 20.25 -37.54
N LEU A 277 13.51 20.06 -36.81
CA LEU A 277 14.14 18.76 -36.66
C LEU A 277 13.17 17.79 -35.98
N THR A 278 13.18 16.53 -36.39
CA THR A 278 12.33 15.47 -35.80
C THR A 278 12.79 15.13 -34.39
N PHE A 279 11.95 14.42 -33.62
CA PHE A 279 12.33 13.92 -32.28
C PHE A 279 13.61 13.06 -32.35
N HIS A 280 13.79 12.29 -33.43
CA HIS A 280 15.01 11.50 -33.67
C HIS A 280 16.26 12.38 -33.66
N HIS A 281 16.27 13.51 -34.34
CA HIS A 281 17.41 14.41 -34.34
C HIS A 281 17.72 14.94 -32.93
N TYR A 282 16.70 15.34 -32.14
CA TYR A 282 16.92 15.83 -30.79
C TYR A 282 17.38 14.73 -29.86
N SER A 283 16.79 13.52 -29.93
CA SER A 283 17.21 12.39 -29.10
C SER A 283 18.64 11.95 -29.42
N THR A 284 19.04 12.04 -30.67
CA THR A 284 20.43 11.76 -31.12
C THR A 284 21.37 12.87 -30.67
N PHE A 285 21.01 14.12 -30.85
CA PHE A 285 21.79 15.29 -30.40
C PHE A 285 22.08 15.23 -28.91
N TYR A 286 21.09 14.92 -28.09
CA TYR A 286 21.25 14.76 -26.64
C TYR A 286 21.79 13.37 -26.22
N ARG A 287 22.14 12.51 -27.17
CA ARG A 287 22.65 11.15 -26.95
C ARG A 287 21.71 10.28 -26.10
N LEU A 288 20.40 10.40 -26.32
CA LEU A 288 19.35 9.67 -25.59
C LEU A 288 18.75 8.51 -26.40
N SER A 289 19.00 8.44 -27.70
CA SER A 289 18.48 7.36 -28.56
C SER A 289 18.85 5.96 -28.07
N PRO A 290 20.11 5.69 -27.62
CA PRO A 290 20.47 4.38 -27.09
C PRO A 290 19.68 4.01 -25.83
N LEU A 291 19.47 4.98 -24.92
CA LEU A 291 18.70 4.81 -23.68
C LEU A 291 17.25 4.43 -23.98
N LEU A 292 16.59 5.21 -24.87
CA LEU A 292 15.20 4.97 -25.24
C LEU A 292 15.04 3.64 -25.99
N ARG A 293 16.02 3.29 -26.83
CA ARG A 293 16.02 2.00 -27.52
C ARG A 293 16.14 0.84 -26.54
N LYS A 294 17.07 0.94 -25.58
CA LYS A 294 17.29 -0.11 -24.56
C LYS A 294 16.03 -0.46 -23.80
N TRP A 295 15.25 0.52 -23.36
CA TRP A 295 14.17 0.32 -22.41
C TRP A 295 12.76 0.36 -23.00
N MET A 296 12.53 1.17 -24.03
CA MET A 296 11.18 1.51 -24.50
C MET A 296 10.81 0.89 -25.85
N VAL A 297 11.75 0.29 -26.55
CA VAL A 297 11.49 -0.30 -27.86
C VAL A 297 11.44 -1.82 -27.75
N PRO A 298 10.28 -2.46 -28.01
CA PRO A 298 10.17 -3.91 -28.00
C PRO A 298 11.15 -4.56 -28.95
N PHE A 299 11.71 -5.70 -28.57
CA PHE A 299 12.67 -6.46 -29.36
C PHE A 299 12.12 -6.74 -30.76
N GLY A 300 12.93 -6.52 -31.77
CA GLY A 300 12.56 -6.73 -33.18
C GLY A 300 11.80 -5.60 -33.86
N ARG A 301 11.53 -4.47 -33.14
CA ARG A 301 10.96 -3.27 -33.76
C ARG A 301 12.03 -2.20 -34.03
N ASP A 302 11.82 -1.45 -35.10
CA ASP A 302 12.72 -0.35 -35.46
C ASP A 302 12.35 0.92 -34.66
N LEU A 303 13.36 1.48 -33.94
CA LEU A 303 13.23 2.72 -33.21
C LEU A 303 12.86 3.88 -34.13
N ASP A 304 13.47 3.96 -35.29
CA ASP A 304 13.32 5.12 -36.17
C ASP A 304 11.88 5.23 -36.70
N THR A 305 11.25 4.09 -36.98
CA THR A 305 9.83 4.05 -37.33
C THR A 305 8.93 4.48 -36.20
N ILE A 306 9.18 4.01 -34.98
CA ILE A 306 8.38 4.37 -33.79
C ILE A 306 8.59 5.83 -33.41
N VAL A 307 9.84 6.29 -33.39
CA VAL A 307 10.22 7.66 -33.02
C VAL A 307 9.74 8.69 -34.05
N SER A 308 9.71 8.36 -35.32
CA SER A 308 9.21 9.26 -36.37
C SER A 308 7.70 9.54 -36.20
N GLN A 309 6.95 8.61 -35.67
CA GLN A 309 5.49 8.73 -35.50
C GLN A 309 5.07 9.27 -34.13
N ASP A 310 5.75 8.84 -33.04
CA ASP A 310 5.33 9.09 -31.67
C ASP A 310 6.46 9.43 -30.69
N GLY A 311 7.60 9.95 -31.15
CA GLY A 311 8.81 10.08 -30.36
C GLY A 311 8.69 10.87 -29.06
N ALA A 312 7.97 11.99 -29.07
CA ALA A 312 7.74 12.76 -27.85
C ALA A 312 6.89 11.99 -26.83
N ARG A 313 5.99 11.11 -27.29
CA ARG A 313 5.21 10.23 -26.41
C ARG A 313 6.07 9.13 -25.80
N ILE A 314 7.06 8.60 -26.54
CA ILE A 314 8.01 7.62 -25.99
C ILE A 314 8.78 8.25 -24.84
N PHE A 315 9.17 9.53 -24.97
CA PHE A 315 9.82 10.26 -23.89
C PHE A 315 8.92 10.39 -22.65
N SER A 316 7.65 10.79 -22.81
CA SER A 316 6.69 10.85 -21.71
C SER A 316 6.43 9.45 -21.07
N SER A 317 6.39 8.40 -21.91
CA SER A 317 6.27 7.02 -21.44
C SER A 317 7.50 6.59 -20.66
N TYR A 318 8.70 6.99 -21.09
CA TYR A 318 9.94 6.72 -20.38
C TYR A 318 9.94 7.41 -18.99
N LEU A 319 9.54 8.68 -18.89
CA LEU A 319 9.40 9.34 -17.58
C LEU A 319 8.37 8.63 -16.67
N THR A 320 7.32 8.07 -17.27
CA THR A 320 6.36 7.25 -16.53
C THR A 320 6.99 5.94 -16.06
N ALA A 321 7.81 5.31 -16.92
CA ALA A 321 8.55 4.10 -16.55
C ALA A 321 9.53 4.38 -15.40
N VAL A 322 10.22 5.54 -15.40
CA VAL A 322 11.10 5.96 -14.29
C VAL A 322 10.33 6.03 -12.97
N SER A 323 9.18 6.71 -12.97
CA SER A 323 8.36 6.79 -11.76
C SER A 323 7.89 5.41 -11.27
N TYR A 324 7.51 4.55 -12.20
CA TYR A 324 7.06 3.19 -11.92
C TYR A 324 8.19 2.31 -11.36
N VAL A 325 9.34 2.26 -12.07
CA VAL A 325 10.50 1.45 -11.68
C VAL A 325 11.09 1.92 -10.36
N GLY A 326 11.19 3.23 -10.16
CA GLY A 326 11.69 3.78 -8.90
C GLY A 326 10.81 3.41 -7.70
N LEU A 327 9.48 3.45 -7.85
CA LEU A 327 8.58 3.00 -6.78
C LEU A 327 8.68 1.49 -6.53
N LEU A 328 8.89 0.67 -7.57
CA LEU A 328 9.15 -0.76 -7.40
C LEU A 328 10.46 -1.01 -6.65
N TYR A 329 11.51 -0.24 -6.96
CA TYR A 329 12.77 -0.29 -6.23
C TYR A 329 12.55 0.03 -4.73
N LEU A 330 11.94 1.17 -4.43
CA LEU A 330 11.64 1.55 -3.04
C LEU A 330 10.77 0.50 -2.33
N GLY A 331 9.81 -0.10 -3.03
CA GLY A 331 8.96 -1.16 -2.49
C GLY A 331 9.72 -2.44 -2.14
N ASN A 332 10.75 -2.81 -2.93
CA ASN A 332 11.59 -3.98 -2.65
C ASN A 332 12.42 -3.80 -1.37
N TYR A 333 12.93 -2.59 -1.12
CA TYR A 333 13.85 -2.34 0.00
C TYR A 333 13.18 -1.79 1.26
N SER A 334 11.94 -1.32 1.17
CA SER A 334 11.18 -0.84 2.33
C SER A 334 10.05 -1.77 2.77
N GLY A 335 9.53 -2.58 1.85
CA GLY A 335 8.34 -3.38 2.10
C GLY A 335 7.06 -2.56 2.30
N MET A 336 7.04 -1.30 1.89
CA MET A 336 5.86 -0.43 1.96
C MET A 336 4.70 -0.96 1.12
N ARG A 337 3.47 -0.68 1.56
CA ARG A 337 2.28 -1.00 0.78
C ARG A 337 2.13 -0.04 -0.41
N ARG A 338 1.42 -0.47 -1.45
CA ARG A 338 1.16 0.34 -2.65
C ARG A 338 0.65 1.75 -2.32
N GLY A 339 -0.34 1.84 -1.41
CA GLY A 339 -0.92 3.12 -1.01
C GLY A 339 0.05 4.03 -0.24
N GLU A 340 1.00 3.45 0.48
CA GLU A 340 2.07 4.17 1.18
C GLU A 340 3.11 4.68 0.18
N LEU A 341 3.58 3.82 -0.74
CA LEU A 341 4.51 4.18 -1.81
C LEU A 341 3.98 5.32 -2.70
N SER A 342 2.71 5.25 -3.11
CA SER A 342 2.12 6.25 -3.99
C SER A 342 1.95 7.63 -3.36
N LYS A 343 2.03 7.73 -2.04
CA LYS A 343 1.93 8.98 -1.27
C LYS A 343 3.27 9.55 -0.83
N LEU A 344 4.39 8.89 -1.19
CA LEU A 344 5.72 9.40 -0.87
C LEU A 344 6.00 10.75 -1.56
N ARG A 345 6.64 11.65 -0.82
CA ARG A 345 7.03 12.98 -1.27
C ARG A 345 8.55 13.09 -1.44
N VAL A 346 9.01 14.13 -2.10
CA VAL A 346 10.44 14.31 -2.45
C VAL A 346 11.36 14.35 -1.23
N ASN A 347 10.88 14.82 -0.08
CA ASN A 347 11.64 14.87 1.18
C ASN A 347 11.51 13.62 2.05
N CYS A 348 11.01 12.50 1.49
CA CYS A 348 10.74 11.29 2.27
C CYS A 348 12.00 10.52 2.71
N PHE A 349 13.16 10.75 2.10
CA PHE A 349 14.38 10.03 2.43
C PHE A 349 15.12 10.70 3.59
N ILE A 350 15.39 9.95 4.64
CA ILE A 350 16.07 10.38 5.86
C ILE A 350 17.26 9.47 6.10
N SER A 351 18.41 10.05 6.46
CA SER A 351 19.56 9.30 6.97
C SER A 351 19.79 9.71 8.41
N ASP A 352 20.02 8.72 9.26
CA ASP A 352 20.42 8.89 10.65
C ASP A 352 21.81 8.29 10.85
N ASP A 353 22.66 8.97 11.60
CA ASP A 353 24.04 8.54 11.85
C ASP A 353 24.17 8.23 13.34
N ASP A 354 24.01 6.96 13.69
CA ASP A 354 24.15 6.48 15.05
C ASP A 354 25.63 6.13 15.31
N GLU A 355 26.20 6.65 16.39
CA GLU A 355 27.62 6.45 16.76
C GLU A 355 27.96 4.96 16.95
N VAL A 356 27.00 4.13 17.31
CA VAL A 356 27.20 2.70 17.63
C VAL A 356 26.80 1.81 16.46
N LEU A 357 25.66 2.11 15.80
CA LEU A 357 25.07 1.27 14.74
C LEU A 357 25.50 1.71 13.34
N GLY A 358 26.14 2.88 13.21
CA GLY A 358 26.49 3.48 11.93
C GLY A 358 25.29 4.13 11.24
N LYS A 359 25.41 4.34 9.93
CA LYS A 359 24.37 5.01 9.14
C LYS A 359 23.17 4.12 8.92
N ALA A 360 21.99 4.63 9.23
CA ALA A 360 20.71 4.03 8.92
C ALA A 360 19.93 4.93 7.95
N TYR A 361 19.19 4.31 7.03
CA TYR A 361 18.45 5.00 6.01
C TYR A 361 16.97 4.66 6.10
N PHE A 362 16.11 5.68 5.96
CA PHE A 362 14.67 5.54 6.14
C PHE A 362 13.89 6.23 5.03
N LEU A 363 12.71 5.68 4.73
CA LEU A 363 11.65 6.38 4.02
C LEU A 363 10.60 6.82 5.04
N CYS A 364 10.26 8.11 5.06
CA CYS A 364 9.23 8.70 5.89
C CYS A 364 7.94 8.91 5.09
N GLY A 365 6.82 8.45 5.61
CA GLY A 365 5.53 8.61 4.93
C GLY A 365 4.34 8.26 5.83
N GLY A 366 3.14 8.54 5.34
CA GLY A 366 1.91 8.24 6.08
C GLY A 366 1.46 6.80 5.92
N THR A 367 1.02 6.17 7.00
CA THR A 367 0.28 4.91 7.01
C THR A 367 -0.99 5.06 7.82
N SER A 368 -2.09 4.46 7.35
CA SER A 368 -3.40 4.57 8.01
C SER A 368 -4.15 3.23 8.11
N LYS A 369 -3.60 2.16 7.51
CA LYS A 369 -4.35 0.90 7.39
C LYS A 369 -4.37 0.09 8.69
N THR A 370 -3.26 0.04 9.41
CA THR A 370 -3.10 -0.77 10.62
C THR A 370 -2.67 0.07 11.83
N ILE A 371 -1.94 1.13 11.58
CA ILE A 371 -1.52 2.15 12.52
C ILE A 371 -1.77 3.48 11.81
N ASN A 372 -2.35 4.45 12.49
CA ASN A 372 -2.52 5.79 11.93
C ASN A 372 -1.29 6.63 12.32
N ASP A 373 -0.32 6.73 11.41
CA ASP A 373 0.91 7.48 11.63
C ASP A 373 1.26 8.26 10.33
N PRO A 374 1.21 9.58 10.35
CA PRO A 374 1.54 10.40 9.19
C PRO A 374 3.03 10.44 8.88
N ASN A 375 3.90 10.10 9.83
CA ASN A 375 5.35 10.19 9.74
C ASN A 375 6.04 8.84 10.04
N ALA A 376 5.42 7.75 9.66
CA ALA A 376 5.98 6.42 9.84
C ALA A 376 7.30 6.26 9.08
N LEU A 377 8.26 5.57 9.71
CA LEU A 377 9.59 5.33 9.16
C LEU A 377 9.74 3.88 8.72
N TRP A 378 10.18 3.65 7.48
CA TRP A 378 10.57 2.35 6.96
C TRP A 378 12.07 2.33 6.70
N VAL A 379 12.76 1.36 7.27
CA VAL A 379 14.18 1.10 6.95
C VAL A 379 14.32 0.78 5.48
N THR A 380 15.35 1.33 4.85
CA THR A 380 15.68 1.10 3.44
C THR A 380 17.20 1.11 3.24
N ASP A 381 17.66 0.97 1.99
CA ASP A 381 19.07 1.05 1.64
C ASP A 381 19.52 2.48 1.29
N GLU A 382 20.82 2.70 1.24
CA GLU A 382 21.42 3.99 0.89
C GLU A 382 21.04 4.44 -0.52
N TYR A 383 21.01 3.51 -1.48
CA TYR A 383 20.70 3.82 -2.88
C TYR A 383 19.26 4.31 -3.07
N SER A 384 18.36 4.01 -2.17
CA SER A 384 17.00 4.58 -2.16
C SER A 384 17.01 6.11 -2.16
N GLY A 385 18.03 6.75 -1.57
CA GLY A 385 18.20 8.20 -1.64
C GLY A 385 18.42 8.71 -3.06
N GLU A 386 19.23 8.03 -3.86
CA GLU A 386 19.45 8.36 -5.27
C GLU A 386 18.17 8.13 -6.11
N VAL A 387 17.44 7.06 -5.81
CA VAL A 387 16.13 6.78 -6.44
C VAL A 387 15.13 7.89 -6.12
N VAL A 388 15.02 8.33 -4.86
CA VAL A 388 14.13 9.43 -4.46
C VAL A 388 14.51 10.72 -5.18
N LYS A 389 15.80 11.06 -5.31
CA LYS A 389 16.26 12.23 -6.08
C LYS A 389 15.88 12.11 -7.57
N ALA A 390 16.03 10.93 -8.15
CA ALA A 390 15.66 10.66 -9.54
C ALA A 390 14.14 10.84 -9.77
N LEU A 391 13.32 10.31 -8.88
CA LEU A 391 11.86 10.49 -8.93
C LEU A 391 11.47 11.96 -8.73
N GLY A 392 12.16 12.68 -7.83
CA GLY A 392 12.00 14.11 -7.62
C GLY A 392 12.31 14.92 -8.89
N ALA A 393 13.33 14.54 -9.65
CA ALA A 393 13.64 15.16 -10.93
C ALA A 393 12.50 14.98 -11.95
N VAL A 394 11.91 13.79 -12.04
CA VAL A 394 10.74 13.55 -12.90
C VAL A 394 9.55 14.36 -12.44
N SER A 395 9.31 14.45 -11.13
CA SER A 395 8.24 15.30 -10.57
C SER A 395 8.44 16.76 -10.92
N ALA A 396 9.65 17.29 -10.79
CA ALA A 396 9.99 18.66 -11.18
C ALA A 396 9.73 18.92 -12.68
N MET A 397 10.10 17.97 -13.54
CA MET A 397 9.84 18.03 -14.98
C MET A 397 8.33 18.11 -15.27
N ARG A 398 7.50 17.32 -14.62
CA ARG A 398 6.04 17.31 -14.77
C ARG A 398 5.38 18.56 -14.25
N LEU A 399 5.81 19.05 -13.08
CA LEU A 399 5.32 20.30 -12.52
C LEU A 399 5.66 21.49 -13.41
N LYS A 400 6.85 21.50 -14.03
CA LYS A 400 7.21 22.54 -14.99
C LYS A 400 6.25 22.57 -16.18
N CYS A 401 5.91 21.40 -16.75
CA CYS A 401 4.90 21.30 -17.80
C CYS A 401 3.53 21.80 -17.33
N ALA A 402 3.07 21.39 -16.14
CA ALA A 402 1.78 21.80 -15.60
C ALA A 402 1.67 23.32 -15.43
N LYS A 403 2.73 23.99 -14.96
CA LYS A 403 2.79 25.45 -14.82
C LYS A 403 2.70 26.19 -16.15
N ILE A 404 3.50 25.77 -17.14
CA ILE A 404 3.59 26.45 -18.45
C ILE A 404 2.27 26.37 -19.20
N PHE A 405 1.57 25.24 -19.09
CA PHE A 405 0.29 25.04 -19.79
C PHE A 405 -0.93 25.57 -19.03
N ASN A 406 -0.66 26.41 -18.04
CA ASN A 406 -1.61 27.27 -17.32
C ASN A 406 -2.85 26.56 -16.83
N ARG A 407 -2.62 25.63 -15.94
CA ARG A 407 -3.68 24.94 -15.21
C ARG A 407 -3.57 25.30 -13.73
N GLY A 408 -3.84 26.59 -13.43
CA GLY A 408 -3.74 27.17 -12.09
C GLY A 408 -4.48 26.36 -11.03
N ASP A 409 -5.64 25.78 -11.39
CA ASP A 409 -6.46 24.93 -10.52
C ASP A 409 -5.85 23.54 -10.27
N VAL A 410 -4.87 23.16 -11.07
CA VAL A 410 -4.20 21.87 -11.02
C VAL A 410 -2.93 21.90 -10.15
N VAL A 411 -2.44 23.10 -9.85
CA VAL A 411 -1.20 23.36 -9.11
C VAL A 411 -1.47 23.55 -7.60
N GLY A 412 -2.54 23.02 -7.05
CA GLY A 412 -2.71 22.88 -5.59
C GLY A 412 -1.72 21.93 -4.92
N ALA A 413 -0.78 21.36 -5.71
CA ALA A 413 0.28 20.53 -5.21
C ALA A 413 1.25 21.34 -4.35
N ASP A 414 1.72 20.74 -3.28
CA ASP A 414 2.85 21.27 -2.52
C ASP A 414 4.08 21.35 -3.43
N MET A 415 4.35 22.55 -3.93
CA MET A 415 5.43 22.79 -4.90
C MET A 415 6.81 22.64 -4.29
N LEU A 416 6.92 22.74 -2.96
CA LEU A 416 8.17 22.60 -2.23
C LEU A 416 8.46 21.13 -1.91
N ASN A 417 7.41 20.34 -1.71
CA ASN A 417 7.49 18.93 -1.37
C ASN A 417 6.47 18.09 -2.17
N PRO A 418 6.59 18.02 -3.51
CA PRO A 418 5.64 17.32 -4.34
C PRO A 418 5.70 15.80 -4.13
N LEU A 419 4.65 15.11 -4.54
CA LEU A 419 4.64 13.63 -4.60
C LEU A 419 5.72 13.12 -5.57
N LEU A 420 6.34 11.99 -5.24
CA LEU A 420 7.24 11.28 -6.15
C LEU A 420 6.52 10.70 -7.37
N LEU A 421 5.25 10.35 -7.20
CA LEU A 421 4.39 9.88 -8.29
C LEU A 421 3.44 10.99 -8.70
N LEU A 422 3.80 11.71 -9.75
CA LEU A 422 2.91 12.67 -10.39
C LEU A 422 2.40 12.10 -11.71
N ARG A 423 1.22 12.54 -12.08
CA ARG A 423 0.60 12.24 -13.35
C ARG A 423 1.42 12.84 -14.52
N ALA A 424 1.42 12.12 -15.66
CA ALA A 424 1.98 12.66 -16.91
C ALA A 424 1.17 13.87 -17.36
N TYR A 425 1.84 15.01 -17.39
CA TYR A 425 1.25 16.33 -17.71
C TYR A 425 1.86 16.96 -18.95
N GLU A 426 2.67 16.19 -19.67
CA GLU A 426 3.27 16.65 -20.90
C GLU A 426 2.18 16.79 -21.99
N PRO A 427 2.12 17.94 -22.70
CA PRO A 427 1.07 18.20 -23.70
C PRO A 427 1.12 17.27 -24.91
N TRP A 428 2.26 16.62 -25.12
CA TRP A 428 2.47 15.59 -26.15
C TRP A 428 2.27 14.16 -25.64
N GLY A 429 1.90 13.98 -24.36
CA GLY A 429 1.64 12.68 -23.77
C GLY A 429 0.31 12.05 -24.21
N ARG A 430 0.01 10.87 -23.68
CA ARG A 430 -1.26 10.16 -23.95
C ARG A 430 -2.46 10.69 -23.17
N ALA A 431 -2.29 11.64 -22.28
CA ALA A 431 -3.39 12.22 -21.50
C ALA A 431 -4.41 12.87 -22.42
N ARG A 432 -5.61 12.30 -22.52
CA ARG A 432 -6.72 12.82 -23.29
C ARG A 432 -7.48 13.88 -22.48
N GLY A 433 -8.18 14.80 -23.17
CA GLY A 433 -8.83 16.00 -22.69
C GLY A 433 -9.47 15.98 -21.29
N GLU A 434 -10.33 15.04 -20.97
CA GLU A 434 -10.99 14.93 -19.64
C GLU A 434 -10.00 14.74 -18.48
N ALA A 435 -8.81 14.22 -18.78
CA ALA A 435 -7.79 13.99 -17.78
C ALA A 435 -6.98 15.27 -17.45
N LEU A 436 -7.07 16.30 -18.27
CA LEU A 436 -6.31 17.52 -18.10
C LEU A 436 -6.91 18.47 -17.05
N ASP A 437 -8.19 18.30 -16.71
CA ASP A 437 -8.88 19.13 -15.71
C ASP A 437 -8.68 18.62 -14.26
N LYS A 438 -7.95 17.51 -14.09
CA LYS A 438 -7.70 16.94 -12.77
C LYS A 438 -6.33 17.31 -12.22
N SER A 439 -6.21 17.41 -10.91
CA SER A 439 -4.95 17.70 -10.21
C SER A 439 -3.79 16.83 -10.72
N VAL A 440 -2.60 17.39 -10.76
CA VAL A 440 -1.36 16.70 -11.11
C VAL A 440 -1.01 15.59 -10.11
N GLU A 441 -1.49 15.67 -8.87
CA GLU A 441 -1.31 14.66 -7.84
C GLU A 441 -2.25 13.46 -8.00
N LEU A 442 -3.28 13.57 -8.84
CA LEU A 442 -4.20 12.47 -9.12
C LEU A 442 -3.59 11.47 -10.11
N CYS A 443 -2.93 10.46 -9.62
CA CYS A 443 -2.36 9.39 -10.44
C CYS A 443 -3.34 8.23 -10.61
N LYS A 444 -3.19 7.50 -11.71
CA LYS A 444 -3.82 6.19 -11.87
C LYS A 444 -3.11 5.19 -10.95
N ASP A 445 -3.89 4.27 -10.35
CA ASP A 445 -3.30 3.14 -9.63
C ASP A 445 -2.25 2.45 -10.50
N PHE A 446 -1.07 2.18 -9.93
CA PHE A 446 -0.06 1.41 -10.62
C PHE A 446 -0.11 -0.07 -10.21
N SER A 447 0.12 -0.95 -11.16
CA SER A 447 0.09 -2.40 -10.98
C SER A 447 1.41 -3.00 -11.44
N TYR A 448 1.99 -3.92 -10.66
CA TYR A 448 3.23 -4.56 -11.08
C TYR A 448 3.04 -5.49 -12.28
N ASN A 449 1.84 -6.07 -12.44
CA ASN A 449 1.54 -6.90 -13.61
C ASN A 449 1.61 -6.16 -14.95
N ASP A 450 1.46 -4.84 -14.94
CA ASP A 450 1.44 -4.04 -16.18
C ASP A 450 2.85 -3.63 -16.65
N TRP A 451 3.91 -4.22 -16.09
CA TRP A 451 5.29 -3.82 -16.36
C TRP A 451 5.66 -3.83 -17.85
N GLN A 452 5.19 -4.81 -18.62
CA GLN A 452 5.44 -4.88 -20.07
C GLN A 452 4.81 -3.70 -20.83
N GLY A 453 3.63 -3.26 -20.40
CA GLY A 453 2.95 -2.09 -20.99
C GLY A 453 3.60 -0.76 -20.63
N VAL A 454 4.33 -0.70 -19.51
CA VAL A 454 5.00 0.51 -19.02
C VAL A 454 6.44 0.58 -19.53
N CYS A 455 7.19 -0.51 -19.44
CA CYS A 455 8.59 -0.61 -19.85
C CYS A 455 8.83 -1.97 -20.50
N PRO A 456 8.68 -2.09 -21.84
CA PRO A 456 8.67 -3.38 -22.54
C PRO A 456 9.93 -4.25 -22.34
N ASN A 457 11.08 -3.60 -22.16
CA ASN A 457 12.37 -4.27 -22.01
C ASN A 457 12.88 -4.31 -20.56
N LEU A 458 12.01 -4.05 -19.58
CA LEU A 458 12.42 -4.06 -18.18
C LEU A 458 12.98 -5.42 -17.78
N PHE A 459 12.28 -6.49 -18.15
CA PHE A 459 12.70 -7.85 -17.81
C PHE A 459 12.76 -8.74 -19.06
N ASP A 460 13.72 -9.67 -19.06
CA ASP A 460 13.74 -10.78 -19.98
C ASP A 460 12.77 -11.86 -19.50
N THR A 461 11.75 -12.13 -20.31
CA THR A 461 10.73 -13.15 -20.00
C THR A 461 11.30 -14.55 -19.84
N LYS A 462 12.41 -14.86 -20.52
CA LYS A 462 13.09 -16.14 -20.38
C LYS A 462 13.65 -16.34 -18.97
N VAL A 463 14.21 -15.28 -18.38
CA VAL A 463 14.72 -15.33 -17.01
C VAL A 463 13.57 -15.39 -15.99
N LEU A 464 12.43 -14.78 -16.29
CA LEU A 464 11.24 -14.82 -15.44
C LEU A 464 10.45 -16.13 -15.56
N THR A 465 10.82 -17.02 -16.50
CA THR A 465 10.17 -18.33 -16.63
C THR A 465 10.45 -19.17 -15.40
N ILE A 466 9.38 -19.67 -14.78
CA ILE A 466 9.40 -20.47 -13.55
C ILE A 466 10.08 -21.81 -13.84
N THR A 467 11.13 -22.12 -13.09
CA THR A 467 11.79 -23.42 -13.08
C THR A 467 11.18 -24.34 -12.03
N GLU A 468 11.53 -25.63 -12.05
CA GLU A 468 11.11 -26.58 -11.00
C GLU A 468 11.58 -26.13 -9.62
N GLU A 469 12.81 -25.61 -9.51
CA GLU A 469 13.36 -25.10 -8.25
C GLU A 469 12.59 -23.88 -7.75
N ASP A 470 12.25 -22.95 -8.66
CA ASP A 470 11.44 -21.77 -8.32
C ASP A 470 10.05 -22.18 -7.79
N PHE A 471 9.42 -23.14 -8.47
CA PHE A 471 8.11 -23.66 -8.06
C PHE A 471 8.15 -24.30 -6.68
N LEU A 472 9.12 -25.17 -6.43
CA LEU A 472 9.29 -25.85 -5.13
C LEU A 472 9.55 -24.84 -4.02
N LEU A 473 10.37 -23.82 -4.27
CA LEU A 473 10.65 -22.77 -3.30
C LEU A 473 9.40 -21.92 -3.02
N ALA A 474 8.70 -21.49 -4.06
CA ALA A 474 7.46 -20.73 -3.89
C ALA A 474 6.40 -21.54 -3.12
N LYS A 475 6.25 -22.83 -3.43
CA LYS A 475 5.33 -23.75 -2.74
C LYS A 475 5.72 -23.96 -1.27
N LYS A 476 7.02 -24.02 -0.97
CA LYS A 476 7.55 -24.14 0.39
C LYS A 476 7.11 -22.98 1.27
N TYR A 477 7.22 -21.73 0.79
CA TYR A 477 6.83 -20.54 1.54
C TYR A 477 5.34 -20.22 1.43
N THR A 478 4.66 -20.74 0.41
CA THR A 478 3.26 -20.50 0.13
C THR A 478 2.55 -21.83 -0.16
N PRO A 479 2.17 -22.61 0.86
CA PRO A 479 1.52 -23.91 0.66
C PRO A 479 0.22 -23.83 -0.15
N SER A 480 -0.50 -22.70 -0.07
CA SER A 480 -1.73 -22.41 -0.84
C SER A 480 -1.45 -21.81 -2.24
N LEU A 481 -0.23 -21.97 -2.79
CA LEU A 481 0.14 -21.46 -4.11
C LEU A 481 -0.78 -22.04 -5.19
N ASP A 482 -1.32 -21.18 -6.05
CA ASP A 482 -2.06 -21.58 -7.23
C ASP A 482 -1.14 -22.29 -8.23
N VAL A 483 -1.29 -23.60 -8.32
CA VAL A 483 -0.41 -24.44 -9.14
C VAL A 483 -0.62 -24.26 -10.64
N GLN A 484 -1.73 -23.66 -11.06
CA GLN A 484 -2.01 -23.38 -12.48
C GLN A 484 -1.36 -22.06 -12.89
N GLU A 485 -1.55 -21.01 -12.09
CA GLU A 485 -0.99 -19.69 -12.35
C GLU A 485 0.56 -19.71 -12.27
N PHE A 486 1.11 -20.42 -11.29
CA PHE A 486 2.54 -20.51 -11.01
C PHE A 486 3.18 -21.81 -11.52
N ALA A 487 2.62 -22.43 -12.57
CA ALA A 487 3.17 -23.64 -13.16
C ALA A 487 4.58 -23.42 -13.72
N VAL A 488 5.40 -24.48 -13.68
CA VAL A 488 6.72 -24.52 -14.34
C VAL A 488 6.54 -24.22 -15.83
N GLY A 489 7.36 -23.32 -16.37
CA GLY A 489 7.28 -22.84 -17.75
C GLY A 489 6.43 -21.56 -17.92
N ASN A 490 5.62 -21.17 -16.95
CA ASN A 490 4.92 -19.88 -16.98
C ASN A 490 5.88 -18.74 -16.62
N ILE A 491 5.57 -17.52 -17.08
CA ILE A 491 6.27 -16.31 -16.63
C ILE A 491 5.75 -15.95 -15.25
N TRP A 492 6.65 -15.64 -14.30
CA TRP A 492 6.26 -15.25 -12.94
C TRP A 492 5.34 -14.01 -12.95
N PRO A 493 4.11 -14.13 -12.42
CA PRO A 493 3.17 -13.01 -12.35
C PRO A 493 3.49 -12.14 -11.13
N PHE A 494 4.11 -10.98 -11.38
CA PHE A 494 4.46 -10.06 -10.31
C PHE A 494 3.25 -9.34 -9.71
N ALA A 495 3.25 -9.18 -8.39
CA ALA A 495 2.35 -8.30 -7.65
C ALA A 495 3.12 -7.51 -6.60
N LEU A 496 2.72 -6.24 -6.36
CA LEU A 496 3.40 -5.38 -5.37
C LEU A 496 3.44 -5.99 -3.97
N HIS A 497 2.40 -6.69 -3.58
CA HIS A 497 2.34 -7.30 -2.25
C HIS A 497 3.34 -8.46 -2.08
N GLN A 498 3.76 -9.09 -3.19
CA GLN A 498 4.80 -10.10 -3.15
C GLN A 498 6.15 -9.50 -2.72
N LEU A 499 6.47 -8.26 -3.13
CA LEU A 499 7.71 -7.58 -2.73
C LEU A 499 7.83 -7.47 -1.21
N ARG A 500 6.75 -6.99 -0.59
CA ARG A 500 6.66 -6.88 0.87
C ARG A 500 6.78 -8.25 1.54
N ARG A 501 6.03 -9.26 1.06
CA ARG A 501 6.07 -10.60 1.64
C ARG A 501 7.46 -11.21 1.53
N THR A 502 8.08 -11.11 0.36
CA THR A 502 9.43 -11.66 0.12
C THR A 502 10.46 -10.99 1.01
N LEU A 503 10.43 -9.65 1.13
CA LEU A 503 11.32 -8.92 2.04
C LEU A 503 11.14 -9.34 3.51
N LEU A 504 9.90 -9.54 3.98
CA LEU A 504 9.66 -9.94 5.37
C LEU A 504 10.12 -11.39 5.64
N ILE A 505 10.01 -12.28 4.64
CA ILE A 505 10.53 -13.65 4.72
C ILE A 505 12.05 -13.60 4.75
N ASP A 506 12.69 -12.88 3.82
CA ASP A 506 14.14 -12.73 3.72
C ASP A 506 14.74 -12.13 5.01
N ALA A 507 14.15 -11.06 5.54
CA ALA A 507 14.55 -10.47 6.81
C ALA A 507 14.46 -11.48 7.97
N THR A 508 13.41 -12.31 7.98
CA THR A 508 13.24 -13.34 9.02
C THR A 508 14.25 -14.47 8.87
N GLU A 509 14.55 -14.89 7.63
CA GLU A 509 15.59 -15.88 7.34
C GLU A 509 16.98 -15.38 7.72
N SER A 510 17.22 -14.08 7.51
CA SER A 510 18.45 -13.40 7.93
C SER A 510 18.55 -13.14 9.44
N GLY A 511 17.59 -13.64 10.23
CA GLY A 511 17.64 -13.55 11.70
C GLY A 511 17.08 -12.26 12.30
N VAL A 512 16.47 -11.40 11.51
CA VAL A 512 15.79 -10.19 12.02
C VAL A 512 14.66 -10.59 12.96
N SER A 513 14.58 -9.96 14.13
CA SER A 513 13.58 -10.28 15.14
C SER A 513 12.15 -10.09 14.62
N ARG A 514 11.21 -10.86 15.17
CA ARG A 514 9.78 -10.70 14.80
C ARG A 514 9.25 -9.31 15.13
N SER A 515 9.70 -8.71 16.21
CA SER A 515 9.32 -7.34 16.58
C SER A 515 9.84 -6.31 15.59
N SER A 516 11.09 -6.44 15.14
CA SER A 516 11.65 -5.56 14.11
C SER A 516 10.94 -5.75 12.77
N THR A 517 10.64 -7.01 12.41
CA THR A 517 9.86 -7.33 11.20
C THR A 517 8.43 -6.78 11.30
N GLN A 518 7.80 -6.86 12.48
CA GLN A 518 6.48 -6.28 12.73
C GLN A 518 6.51 -4.75 12.61
N TYR A 519 7.50 -4.11 13.19
CA TYR A 519 7.69 -2.66 13.09
C TYR A 519 7.90 -2.22 11.64
N GLN A 520 8.79 -2.89 10.90
CA GLN A 520 9.01 -2.62 9.47
C GLN A 520 7.72 -2.76 8.66
N ALA A 521 6.94 -3.78 8.96
CA ALA A 521 5.68 -4.06 8.29
C ALA A 521 4.52 -3.15 8.73
N LYS A 522 4.67 -2.35 9.80
CA LYS A 522 3.59 -1.55 10.38
C LYS A 522 2.36 -2.43 10.69
N HIS A 523 2.59 -3.63 11.24
CA HIS A 523 1.52 -4.51 11.66
C HIS A 523 1.08 -4.17 13.08
N ARG A 524 -0.23 -3.98 13.29
CA ARG A 524 -0.82 -3.72 14.62
C ARG A 524 -0.62 -4.91 15.57
N ASP A 525 -0.75 -6.12 15.04
CA ASP A 525 -0.71 -7.36 15.81
C ASP A 525 0.43 -8.28 15.33
N THR A 526 1.07 -8.97 16.28
CA THR A 526 2.07 -10.00 16.01
C THR A 526 1.51 -11.19 15.22
N SER A 527 0.19 -11.46 15.32
CA SER A 527 -0.48 -12.49 14.53
C SER A 527 -0.37 -12.21 13.03
N MET A 528 -0.46 -10.95 12.61
CA MET A 528 -0.27 -10.54 11.22
C MET A 528 1.14 -10.85 10.73
N THR A 529 2.17 -10.55 11.54
CA THR A 529 3.56 -10.89 11.20
C THR A 529 3.76 -12.39 11.16
N ARG A 530 3.19 -13.11 12.13
CA ARG A 530 3.22 -14.58 12.17
C ARG A 530 2.62 -15.20 10.92
N TYR A 531 1.53 -14.66 10.40
CA TYR A 531 0.91 -15.14 9.16
C TYR A 531 1.88 -15.10 7.95
N TYR A 532 2.71 -14.06 7.83
CA TYR A 532 3.70 -13.97 6.76
C TYR A 532 4.86 -14.96 6.91
N ILE A 533 5.24 -15.29 8.15
CA ILE A 533 6.42 -16.10 8.48
C ILE A 533 6.07 -17.50 9.02
N SER A 534 4.78 -17.88 9.08
CA SER A 534 4.32 -19.11 9.76
C SER A 534 4.91 -20.40 9.20
N ASN A 535 5.21 -20.41 7.90
CA ASN A 535 5.78 -21.59 7.24
C ASN A 535 7.30 -21.69 7.33
N PHE A 536 7.95 -20.65 7.85
CA PHE A 536 9.40 -20.59 7.98
C PHE A 536 9.96 -21.56 9.05
N GLN A 537 9.32 -21.61 10.21
CA GLN A 537 9.84 -22.36 11.36
C GLN A 537 9.87 -23.89 11.17
N SER A 538 9.01 -24.42 10.30
CA SER A 538 8.95 -25.86 10.02
C SER A 538 10.02 -26.34 9.02
N ASN A 539 10.65 -25.43 8.28
CA ASN A 539 11.43 -25.75 7.10
C ASN A 539 12.93 -25.43 7.19
N LEU A 540 13.41 -24.92 8.32
CA LEU A 540 14.84 -24.66 8.52
C LEU A 540 15.64 -25.97 8.44
N SER A 541 16.57 -26.06 7.49
CA SER A 541 17.56 -27.13 7.47
C SER A 541 18.43 -27.08 8.72
N ALA A 542 19.01 -28.20 9.14
CA ALA A 542 19.86 -28.29 10.33
C ALA A 542 21.09 -27.34 10.20
N GLU A 543 21.58 -27.10 8.99
CA GLU A 543 22.70 -26.19 8.70
C GLU A 543 22.29 -24.71 8.80
N MET A 544 21.13 -24.35 8.25
CA MET A 544 20.56 -23.02 8.40
C MET A 544 20.27 -22.68 9.86
N ARG A 545 19.77 -23.66 10.64
CA ARG A 545 19.60 -23.48 12.09
C ARG A 545 20.90 -23.20 12.81
N LYS A 546 22.00 -23.88 12.43
CA LYS A 546 23.33 -23.63 13.00
C LYS A 546 23.86 -22.23 12.65
N GLY A 547 23.71 -21.79 11.38
CA GLY A 547 24.11 -20.46 10.95
C GLY A 547 23.29 -19.35 11.65
N LEU A 548 21.97 -19.51 11.72
CA LEU A 548 21.07 -18.60 12.42
C LEU A 548 21.39 -18.54 13.93
N MET A 549 21.66 -19.70 14.56
CA MET A 549 22.04 -19.76 15.97
C MET A 549 23.38 -19.07 16.21
N ALA A 550 24.34 -19.15 15.30
CA ALA A 550 25.61 -18.45 15.43
C ALA A 550 25.41 -16.91 15.39
N GLU A 551 24.55 -16.40 14.51
CA GLU A 551 24.24 -14.97 14.42
C GLU A 551 23.43 -14.46 15.62
N VAL A 552 22.44 -15.26 16.08
CA VAL A 552 21.69 -14.97 17.31
C VAL A 552 22.62 -14.92 18.49
N VAL A 553 23.56 -15.87 18.61
CA VAL A 553 24.57 -15.90 19.68
C VAL A 553 25.49 -14.69 19.60
N ALA A 554 25.93 -14.28 18.41
CA ALA A 554 26.76 -13.10 18.21
C ALA A 554 26.00 -11.80 18.59
N SER A 555 24.71 -11.69 18.21
CA SER A 555 23.84 -10.58 18.59
C SER A 555 23.59 -10.53 20.11
N LEU A 556 23.29 -11.69 20.72
CA LEU A 556 23.11 -11.80 22.17
C LEU A 556 24.39 -11.48 22.93
N SER A 557 25.56 -11.87 22.38
CA SER A 557 26.86 -11.57 22.98
C SER A 557 27.14 -10.07 22.96
N ARG A 558 26.84 -9.39 21.86
CA ARG A 558 26.98 -7.92 21.77
C ARG A 558 26.02 -7.22 22.75
N ALA A 559 24.78 -7.65 22.83
CA ALA A 559 23.82 -7.11 23.80
C ALA A 559 24.25 -7.37 25.25
N ALA A 560 24.79 -8.56 25.55
CA ALA A 560 25.29 -8.93 26.88
C ALA A 560 26.51 -8.11 27.30
N VAL A 561 27.43 -7.81 26.38
CA VAL A 561 28.59 -6.91 26.66
C VAL A 561 28.08 -5.51 27.01
N GLY A 562 27.09 -5.00 26.24
CA GLY A 562 26.45 -3.70 26.50
C GLY A 562 25.77 -3.61 27.87
N LEU A 563 25.26 -4.73 28.44
CA LEU A 563 24.62 -4.74 29.76
C LEU A 563 25.57 -4.35 30.91
N LYS A 564 26.89 -4.52 30.76
CA LYS A 564 27.87 -4.14 31.74
C LYS A 564 28.13 -2.62 31.76
N GLU A 565 27.66 -1.90 30.75
CA GLU A 565 27.86 -0.44 30.67
C GLU A 565 26.93 0.31 31.66
N ASN A 566 27.39 1.50 32.08
CA ASN A 566 26.74 2.27 33.15
C ASN A 566 25.39 2.93 32.75
N HIS A 567 25.04 2.87 31.48
CA HIS A 567 23.78 3.47 31.02
C HIS A 567 22.53 2.60 31.26
N PHE A 568 22.68 1.32 31.61
CA PHE A 568 21.57 0.48 32.03
C PHE A 568 21.32 0.58 33.53
N VAL A 569 20.08 0.81 33.91
CA VAL A 569 19.66 0.94 35.32
C VAL A 569 18.49 -0.01 35.62
N SER A 570 18.48 -0.53 36.84
CA SER A 570 17.35 -1.29 37.36
C SER A 570 16.46 -0.43 38.23
N VAL A 571 15.14 -0.59 38.13
CA VAL A 571 14.15 0.05 39.01
C VAL A 571 14.37 -0.34 40.49
N TYR A 572 15.00 -1.51 40.72
CA TYR A 572 15.25 -2.08 42.05
C TYR A 572 16.70 -1.86 42.52
N GLY A 573 17.43 -0.99 41.86
CA GLY A 573 18.79 -0.58 42.26
C GLY A 573 19.91 -1.45 41.71
N GLN A 574 21.16 -1.08 42.08
CA GLN A 574 22.39 -1.66 41.53
C GLN A 574 22.59 -3.13 41.90
N GLU A 575 22.21 -3.55 43.10
CA GLU A 575 22.31 -4.95 43.51
C GLU A 575 21.41 -5.86 42.69
N HIS A 576 20.21 -5.37 42.33
CA HIS A 576 19.31 -6.09 41.47
C HIS A 576 19.82 -6.18 40.02
N LYS A 577 20.40 -5.08 39.51
CA LYS A 577 21.10 -5.08 38.22
C LYS A 577 22.21 -6.12 38.21
N ALA A 578 23.05 -6.13 39.25
CA ALA A 578 24.18 -7.07 39.39
C ALA A 578 23.67 -8.54 39.35
N LYS A 579 22.61 -8.87 40.07
CA LYS A 579 22.01 -10.20 40.06
C LYS A 579 21.44 -10.59 38.70
N LEU A 580 20.81 -9.66 38.00
CA LEU A 580 20.32 -9.94 36.64
C LEU A 580 21.46 -10.15 35.65
N ILE A 581 22.56 -9.45 35.80
CA ILE A 581 23.75 -9.55 34.93
C ILE A 581 24.60 -10.79 35.29
N GLU A 582 24.63 -11.24 36.54
CA GLU A 582 25.34 -12.44 36.99
C GLU A 582 24.87 -13.70 36.25
N PHE A 583 23.59 -13.76 35.89
CA PHE A 583 23.04 -14.80 34.99
C PHE A 583 23.53 -14.71 33.54
N VAL A 584 24.17 -13.59 33.18
CA VAL A 584 24.74 -13.30 31.86
C VAL A 584 26.27 -13.30 32.01
N ASP A 585 26.83 -14.32 32.59
CA ASP A 585 28.31 -14.41 32.66
C ASP A 585 28.87 -14.74 31.28
N VAL A 586 29.51 -13.72 30.70
CA VAL A 586 29.90 -13.65 29.28
C VAL A 586 31.23 -14.37 29.04
N THR A 587 31.80 -15.03 30.06
CA THR A 587 33.11 -15.69 29.94
C THR A 587 33.07 -16.91 29.02
N ASP A 588 31.89 -17.46 28.71
CA ASP A 588 31.73 -18.60 27.80
C ASP A 588 30.67 -18.37 26.71
N ILE A 589 31.04 -17.59 25.68
CA ILE A 589 30.24 -17.34 24.47
C ILE A 589 29.80 -18.66 23.81
N LYS A 590 30.57 -19.74 23.94
CA LYS A 590 30.24 -21.06 23.42
C LYS A 590 29.09 -21.74 24.17
N ASP A 591 28.91 -21.44 25.46
CA ASP A 591 27.83 -21.98 26.27
C ASP A 591 26.50 -21.18 26.13
N LEU A 592 26.57 -19.89 25.72
CA LEU A 592 25.39 -19.12 25.40
C LEU A 592 24.55 -19.75 24.27
N GLY A 593 25.18 -20.39 23.28
CA GLY A 593 24.50 -21.10 22.22
C GLY A 593 23.70 -22.30 22.75
N LYS A 594 24.26 -23.07 23.65
CA LYS A 594 23.58 -24.23 24.29
C LYS A 594 22.48 -23.76 25.24
N THR A 595 22.68 -22.66 25.93
CA THR A 595 21.73 -22.06 26.88
C THR A 595 20.54 -21.43 26.18
N ALA A 596 20.74 -20.84 25.00
CA ALA A 596 19.68 -20.33 24.14
C ALA A 596 18.77 -21.46 23.60
N ASP A 597 19.36 -22.60 23.26
CA ASP A 597 18.64 -23.80 22.79
C ASP A 597 17.74 -24.42 23.88
N THR A 598 18.13 -24.29 25.15
CA THR A 598 17.36 -24.75 26.32
C THR A 598 16.32 -23.73 26.82
N LYS A 599 16.10 -22.60 26.11
CA LYS A 599 15.22 -21.49 26.54
C LYS A 599 15.56 -20.90 27.92
N SER A 600 16.77 -21.08 28.39
CA SER A 600 17.20 -20.63 29.71
C SER A 600 17.68 -19.18 29.74
N PHE A 601 17.81 -18.52 28.57
CA PHE A 601 18.28 -17.15 28.43
C PHE A 601 17.43 -16.38 27.39
N SER A 602 17.15 -15.08 27.66
CA SER A 602 16.41 -14.21 26.75
C SER A 602 16.84 -12.76 26.97
N ILE A 603 17.24 -12.05 25.90
CA ILE A 603 17.40 -10.61 25.90
C ILE A 603 16.44 -10.05 24.83
N ARG A 604 15.62 -9.07 25.20
CA ARG A 604 14.70 -8.39 24.28
C ARG A 604 14.78 -6.89 24.50
N GLU A 605 14.85 -6.16 23.42
CA GLU A 605 14.73 -4.71 23.47
C GLU A 605 13.28 -4.28 23.71
N THR A 606 13.09 -3.23 24.52
CA THR A 606 11.80 -2.63 24.86
C THR A 606 11.90 -1.11 24.76
N PHE A 607 10.78 -0.39 24.79
CA PHE A 607 10.78 1.07 24.84
C PHE A 607 11.52 1.63 26.07
N PHE A 608 11.47 0.92 27.19
CA PHE A 608 12.15 1.32 28.42
C PHE A 608 13.66 1.01 28.40
N GLY A 609 14.05 -0.06 27.70
CA GLY A 609 15.42 -0.54 27.65
C GLY A 609 15.48 -2.00 27.21
N ILE A 610 15.91 -2.89 28.10
CA ILE A 610 16.09 -4.33 27.82
C ILE A 610 15.26 -5.16 28.80
N CYS A 611 14.68 -6.25 28.30
CA CYS A 611 13.95 -7.26 29.07
C CYS A 611 14.72 -8.58 29.07
N LEU A 612 14.96 -9.11 30.26
CA LEU A 612 15.63 -10.40 30.48
C LEU A 612 14.66 -11.54 30.81
N LYS A 613 13.34 -11.31 30.73
CA LYS A 613 12.31 -12.28 31.03
C LYS A 613 12.39 -13.52 30.16
N LYS A 614 12.46 -14.68 30.78
CA LYS A 614 12.39 -15.97 30.11
C LYS A 614 10.95 -16.28 29.70
N GLY A 615 10.75 -16.71 28.44
CA GLY A 615 9.44 -17.12 27.94
C GLY A 615 8.50 -15.96 27.54
N TYR A 616 7.20 -16.23 27.58
CA TYR A 616 6.16 -15.29 27.15
C TYR A 616 5.98 -14.14 28.15
N CYS A 617 5.84 -12.92 27.65
CA CYS A 617 5.48 -11.74 28.41
C CYS A 617 4.06 -11.31 28.03
N SER A 618 3.14 -11.33 28.99
CA SER A 618 1.74 -10.91 28.79
C SER A 618 1.60 -9.42 28.43
N SER A 619 2.53 -8.61 28.88
CA SER A 619 2.52 -7.15 28.68
C SER A 619 3.17 -6.67 27.38
N GLY A 620 3.76 -7.57 26.60
CA GLY A 620 4.26 -7.32 25.24
C GLY A 620 5.53 -6.46 25.10
N GLY A 621 5.85 -5.57 26.01
CA GLY A 621 7.12 -4.80 26.13
C GLY A 621 7.45 -3.79 25.01
N ILE A 622 6.82 -3.87 23.86
CA ILE A 622 7.10 -3.03 22.68
C ILE A 622 6.03 -1.96 22.50
N THR A 623 4.78 -2.27 22.85
CA THR A 623 3.64 -1.37 22.65
C THR A 623 3.28 -0.54 23.89
N PHE A 624 3.89 -0.84 25.03
CA PHE A 624 3.50 -0.25 26.29
C PHE A 624 4.69 -0.11 27.27
N VAL A 625 4.97 1.09 27.71
CA VAL A 625 6.13 1.40 28.59
C VAL A 625 5.84 1.05 30.06
N GLY A 626 4.58 1.11 30.47
CA GLY A 626 4.16 1.06 31.87
C GLY A 626 4.63 -0.17 32.62
N ASP A 627 4.38 -1.32 32.06
CA ASP A 627 4.73 -2.59 32.70
C ASP A 627 6.23 -2.87 32.72
N CYS A 628 6.98 -2.34 31.73
CA CYS A 628 8.45 -2.51 31.66
C CYS A 628 9.16 -1.65 32.69
N GLY A 629 8.65 -0.45 33.00
CA GLY A 629 9.23 0.48 33.97
C GLY A 629 9.16 0.00 35.42
N THR A 630 8.32 -1.00 35.72
CA THR A 630 8.16 -1.61 37.06
C THR A 630 8.53 -3.10 37.07
N CYS A 631 8.98 -3.65 35.94
CA CYS A 631 9.25 -5.07 35.81
C CYS A 631 10.60 -5.46 36.44
N ALA A 632 10.59 -6.51 37.29
CA ALA A 632 11.80 -7.05 37.89
C ALA A 632 12.80 -7.66 36.89
N GLU A 633 12.38 -7.97 35.67
CA GLU A 633 13.22 -8.51 34.60
C GLU A 633 13.57 -7.48 33.54
N GLY A 634 13.26 -6.19 33.81
CA GLY A 634 13.54 -5.05 32.93
C GLY A 634 14.73 -4.22 33.42
N LEU A 635 15.58 -3.81 32.47
CA LEU A 635 16.62 -2.81 32.68
C LEU A 635 16.32 -1.59 31.81
N GLY A 636 16.25 -0.42 32.40
CA GLY A 636 16.07 0.85 31.71
C GLY A 636 17.37 1.32 31.07
N ASP A 637 17.27 1.92 29.88
CA ASP A 637 18.41 2.47 29.15
C ASP A 637 18.35 4.01 29.18
N LYS A 638 19.34 4.63 29.83
CA LYS A 638 19.45 6.10 29.94
C LYS A 638 19.47 6.81 28.58
N ARG A 639 19.96 6.15 27.53
CA ARG A 639 19.98 6.71 26.16
C ARG A 639 18.58 6.91 25.59
N LYS A 640 17.56 6.20 26.12
CA LYS A 640 16.16 6.32 25.68
C LYS A 640 15.40 7.47 26.35
N ILE A 641 16.01 8.24 27.25
CA ILE A 641 15.37 9.36 27.93
C ILE A 641 14.75 10.36 26.94
N ALA A 642 15.48 10.75 25.92
CA ALA A 642 14.99 11.71 24.91
C ALA A 642 13.76 11.17 24.15
N VAL A 643 13.79 9.88 23.80
CA VAL A 643 12.67 9.21 23.12
C VAL A 643 11.44 9.13 24.02
N LEU A 644 11.63 8.79 25.29
CA LEU A 644 10.53 8.73 26.26
C LEU A 644 9.91 10.11 26.53
N VAL A 645 10.74 11.17 26.58
CA VAL A 645 10.25 12.55 26.70
C VAL A 645 9.42 12.93 25.48
N ALA A 646 9.93 12.70 24.27
CA ALA A 646 9.19 12.99 23.04
C ALA A 646 7.88 12.21 22.94
N LEU A 647 7.85 10.94 23.36
CA LEU A 647 6.64 10.14 23.41
C LEU A 647 5.62 10.69 24.42
N LYS A 648 6.10 11.13 25.59
CA LYS A 648 5.24 11.76 26.58
C LYS A 648 4.59 13.05 26.06
N ASP A 649 5.40 13.90 25.42
CA ASP A 649 4.93 15.17 24.87
C ASP A 649 3.89 14.93 23.76
N ASP A 650 4.11 13.95 22.89
CA ASP A 650 3.14 13.54 21.86
C ASP A 650 1.82 13.04 22.49
N LEU A 651 1.90 12.10 23.44
CA LEU A 651 0.71 11.60 24.14
C LEU A 651 -0.03 12.70 24.90
N THR A 652 0.70 13.63 25.52
CA THR A 652 0.10 14.77 26.24
C THR A 652 -0.61 15.72 25.27
N SER A 653 -0.04 15.97 24.10
CA SER A 653 -0.67 16.82 23.08
C SER A 653 -1.96 16.19 22.54
N ARG A 654 -1.98 14.88 22.33
CA ARG A 654 -3.16 14.14 21.84
C ARG A 654 -4.26 14.00 22.90
N LEU A 655 -3.89 14.03 24.19
CA LEU A 655 -4.86 13.88 25.29
C LEU A 655 -5.93 14.99 25.26
N VAL A 656 -5.60 16.16 24.71
CA VAL A 656 -6.51 17.31 24.59
C VAL A 656 -7.68 17.02 23.65
N ASP A 657 -7.52 16.12 22.70
CA ASP A 657 -8.53 15.79 21.69
C ASP A 657 -9.59 14.80 22.22
N PHE A 658 -9.40 14.23 23.41
CA PHE A 658 -10.28 13.22 24.01
C PHE A 658 -10.96 13.74 25.29
N LYS A 659 -12.16 13.24 25.57
CA LYS A 659 -12.89 13.59 26.80
C LYS A 659 -12.41 12.73 27.96
N SER A 660 -12.29 13.34 29.13
CA SER A 660 -12.00 12.62 30.37
C SER A 660 -13.08 11.55 30.63
N GLY A 661 -12.64 10.28 30.60
CA GLY A 661 -13.52 9.11 30.76
C GLY A 661 -13.60 8.22 29.52
N ASP A 662 -13.15 8.67 28.35
CA ASP A 662 -13.03 7.83 27.19
C ASP A 662 -11.90 6.79 27.38
N LEU A 663 -12.06 5.59 26.82
CA LEU A 663 -11.06 4.52 26.94
C LEU A 663 -9.69 4.95 26.42
N ASP A 664 -9.67 5.72 25.34
CA ASP A 664 -8.43 6.25 24.75
C ASP A 664 -7.77 7.29 25.67
N TYR A 665 -8.56 8.17 26.31
CA TYR A 665 -8.08 9.11 27.32
C TYR A 665 -7.41 8.37 28.48
N ILE A 666 -8.12 7.38 29.05
CA ILE A 666 -7.64 6.59 30.19
C ILE A 666 -6.34 5.84 29.82
N SER A 667 -6.29 5.26 28.61
CA SER A 667 -5.12 4.55 28.11
C SER A 667 -3.91 5.47 27.96
N MET A 668 -4.08 6.66 27.36
CA MET A 668 -3.01 7.64 27.19
C MET A 668 -2.55 8.21 28.53
N GLU A 669 -3.47 8.55 29.42
CA GLU A 669 -3.14 9.04 30.76
C GLU A 669 -2.33 8.01 31.56
N PHE A 670 -2.70 6.73 31.46
CA PHE A 670 -1.95 5.65 32.08
C PHE A 670 -0.54 5.51 31.49
N GLN A 671 -0.40 5.62 30.17
CA GLN A 671 0.91 5.58 29.51
C GLN A 671 1.79 6.78 29.93
N ILE A 672 1.24 7.99 30.01
CA ILE A 672 1.95 9.19 30.44
C ILE A 672 2.49 9.00 31.88
N LYS A 673 1.65 8.52 32.81
CA LYS A 673 2.06 8.22 34.19
C LYS A 673 3.17 7.16 34.24
N ALA A 674 3.08 6.16 33.38
CA ALA A 674 4.09 5.12 33.31
C ALA A 674 5.43 5.62 32.74
N ILE A 675 5.39 6.49 31.73
CA ILE A 675 6.60 7.15 31.20
C ILE A 675 7.23 8.06 32.27
N ASP A 676 6.43 8.78 33.04
CA ASP A 676 6.94 9.61 34.15
C ASP A 676 7.67 8.78 35.20
N ALA A 677 7.11 7.64 35.58
CA ALA A 677 7.74 6.72 36.50
C ALA A 677 9.06 6.17 35.92
N ALA A 678 9.06 5.79 34.65
CA ALA A 678 10.25 5.32 33.93
C ALA A 678 11.34 6.42 33.87
N LEU A 679 10.98 7.64 33.49
CA LEU A 679 11.90 8.79 33.46
C LEU A 679 12.49 9.13 34.83
N LYS A 680 11.67 9.03 35.88
CA LYS A 680 12.15 9.22 37.27
C LYS A 680 13.23 8.20 37.62
N THR A 681 13.01 6.94 37.28
CA THR A 681 13.97 5.86 37.51
C THR A 681 15.27 6.08 36.72
N LEU A 682 15.16 6.43 35.42
CA LEU A 682 16.33 6.66 34.56
C LEU A 682 17.20 7.87 35.00
N ARG A 683 16.60 8.83 35.70
CA ARG A 683 17.26 10.06 36.19
C ARG A 683 17.73 9.95 37.63
N SER A 684 17.30 8.97 38.42
CA SER A 684 17.57 8.89 39.87
C SER A 684 19.01 8.50 40.22
N ASP A 685 19.78 7.94 39.30
CA ASP A 685 21.17 7.50 39.56
C ASP A 685 22.24 8.60 39.34
N ASP A 686 21.86 9.84 39.00
CA ASP A 686 22.84 10.93 38.81
C ASP A 686 23.21 11.65 40.15
N ASN A 687 22.64 11.20 41.30
CA ASN A 687 22.89 11.77 42.62
C ASN A 687 23.48 10.78 43.64
N GLY A 688 24.15 9.71 43.20
CA GLY A 688 24.81 8.73 44.08
C GLY A 688 26.24 8.50 43.74
#